data_bae11119ee9326e21a6c5a18844c8198
#
_entry.id   bae11119ee9326e21a6c5a18844c8198
#
_cell.length_a   1.000
_cell.length_b   1.000
_cell.length_c   1.000
_cell.angle_alpha   90.00
_cell.angle_beta   90.00
_cell.angle_gamma   90.00
#
_symmetry.space_group_name_H-M   'P 1'
#
loop_
_entity.id
_entity.type
_entity.pdbx_description
1 polymer ?
#
loop_
_entity_poly.entity_id
_entity_poly.type
_entity_poly.pdbx_seq_one_letter_code
_entity_poly.pdbx_strand_id
1 'polypeptide(L)'
;MTMDPNKTEAENDYGASDIQVLEGLEAVRKRPGMYIGSTGPRGLHHLVQEIVDNSVDEALAGHADNIEITLQADGGVRVVDNGRGIPVDIHPVEKKSTVEVVLTILHAGGKFGGGGYAVSGGLHGVGSSVVNALSSRLDVEVRRQGFVWRQSYRDGVPQAPLEKGEASDESGTTITFWPSAVTFETIEFDYETLRTRFQQMAFLNKGLRIALTDERVREDDEDGQTDVYLYEQGLTDYVHYLNTAKKAELVNDEIISFESEDTERKIALEVAMQWTTGYNESVFTYANTINTHEGGTHEEGFRAALTTLVNKYAREKGILKEKDDNLSGDDVREGLTAVISVKLSEPQFEGQTKTKLGNTEAKAFVQKIVGDQLGDWFDRNPNQAREIIRKALQAATARLAARKARETARRKGLLEGGGMPGKLKDCQSKDPSISEIFLVEGDSAGGSAVQGRNPETQAILPLRGKILNVEKARLDRALANNEVQAMITAFGAGIGEDFNPEKARYHKIVLMADADVDGQHITTLLLTLLFRYMRPLIELGYVYLAQPPLYRLKWSNADHQYVYSDRERDALLADGAASGKRIPKDNGVQRYKGLGEMDYKELWETTMSPETRTLLQVTLDDAAAADETFATLMGEDVESRRNFIQKNAKDVRFLDI
;
A
#
# COMPACT_ATOMS: atom_id res chain seq x y z
N MET A 1 42.44 -40.50 27.51
CA MET A 1 41.59 -40.67 26.35
C MET A 1 42.14 -39.80 25.24
N THR A 2 42.80 -40.46 24.32
CA THR A 2 43.55 -39.86 23.20
C THR A 2 42.56 -39.31 22.16
N MET A 3 42.66 -38.05 21.87
CA MET A 3 41.95 -37.41 20.73
C MET A 3 42.53 -37.91 19.42
N ASP A 4 41.64 -38.36 18.53
CA ASP A 4 41.96 -38.77 17.16
C ASP A 4 42.23 -37.53 16.30
N PRO A 5 43.38 -37.32 15.66
CA PRO A 5 43.73 -36.11 14.94
C PRO A 5 43.27 -36.10 13.47
N ASN A 6 42.31 -36.96 13.07
CA ASN A 6 41.89 -37.09 11.67
C ASN A 6 40.38 -36.87 11.45
N LYS A 7 39.76 -35.85 12.10
CA LYS A 7 38.55 -35.27 11.57
C LYS A 7 38.94 -34.08 10.70
N THR A 8 39.18 -34.33 9.42
CA THR A 8 39.20 -33.31 8.37
C THR A 8 37.85 -32.62 8.34
N GLU A 9 37.80 -31.34 8.71
CA GLU A 9 36.77 -30.42 8.37
C GLU A 9 36.58 -30.50 6.85
N ALA A 10 35.41 -30.89 6.37
CA ALA A 10 35.04 -30.73 4.98
C ALA A 10 34.99 -29.21 4.74
N GLU A 11 36.06 -28.66 4.19
CA GLU A 11 36.07 -27.32 3.59
C GLU A 11 34.92 -27.31 2.57
N ASN A 12 33.92 -26.47 2.83
CA ASN A 12 32.99 -26.03 1.82
C ASN A 12 33.77 -25.21 0.79
N ASP A 13 34.36 -25.91 -0.16
CA ASP A 13 35.11 -25.28 -1.25
C ASP A 13 34.08 -24.65 -2.21
N TYR A 14 33.76 -23.37 -1.99
CA TYR A 14 32.93 -22.58 -2.88
C TYR A 14 33.72 -22.36 -4.18
N GLY A 15 33.38 -23.17 -5.19
CA GLY A 15 34.06 -23.15 -6.48
C GLY A 15 33.21 -22.63 -7.63
N ALA A 16 33.81 -22.53 -8.81
CA ALA A 16 33.11 -22.10 -10.03
C ALA A 16 31.91 -22.98 -10.41
N SER A 17 31.91 -24.25 -9.99
CA SER A 17 30.81 -25.22 -10.16
C SER A 17 29.57 -24.87 -9.37
N ASP A 18 29.70 -24.07 -8.30
CA ASP A 18 28.58 -23.67 -7.43
C ASP A 18 27.86 -22.42 -7.96
N ILE A 19 28.45 -21.76 -8.96
CA ILE A 19 27.86 -20.63 -9.65
C ILE A 19 26.96 -21.14 -10.76
N GLN A 20 25.63 -21.07 -10.55
CA GLN A 20 24.63 -21.39 -11.57
C GLN A 20 24.26 -20.14 -12.36
N VAL A 21 24.37 -20.19 -13.67
CA VAL A 21 23.82 -19.19 -14.58
C VAL A 21 22.41 -19.63 -14.96
N LEU A 22 21.43 -18.78 -14.65
CA LEU A 22 20.04 -18.99 -15.03
C LEU A 22 19.73 -18.18 -16.27
N GLU A 23 19.23 -18.81 -17.31
CA GLU A 23 18.87 -18.14 -18.56
C GLU A 23 17.34 -18.06 -18.76
N GLY A 24 16.89 -16.95 -19.36
CA GLY A 24 15.52 -16.78 -19.80
C GLY A 24 14.50 -16.90 -18.66
N LEU A 25 13.37 -17.58 -18.95
CA LEU A 25 12.23 -17.72 -18.02
C LEU A 25 12.53 -18.61 -16.80
N GLU A 26 13.61 -19.40 -16.82
CA GLU A 26 14.00 -20.22 -15.66
C GLU A 26 14.42 -19.35 -14.48
N ALA A 27 15.08 -18.23 -14.74
CA ALA A 27 15.45 -17.25 -13.70
C ALA A 27 14.21 -16.72 -12.97
N VAL A 28 13.14 -16.43 -13.70
CA VAL A 28 11.87 -15.95 -13.15
C VAL A 28 11.23 -17.00 -12.25
N ARG A 29 11.14 -18.26 -12.72
CA ARG A 29 10.54 -19.36 -11.94
C ARG A 29 11.32 -19.69 -10.67
N LYS A 30 12.65 -19.61 -10.70
CA LYS A 30 13.49 -19.86 -9.51
C LYS A 30 13.42 -18.74 -8.46
N ARG A 31 13.25 -17.49 -8.91
CA ARG A 31 13.23 -16.33 -8.03
C ARG A 31 12.09 -15.35 -8.38
N PRO A 32 10.82 -15.78 -8.30
CA PRO A 32 9.68 -14.96 -8.68
C PRO A 32 9.61 -13.65 -7.91
N GLY A 33 9.96 -13.65 -6.63
CA GLY A 33 9.97 -12.45 -5.78
C GLY A 33 10.84 -11.29 -6.30
N MET A 34 11.87 -11.56 -7.12
CA MET A 34 12.68 -10.52 -7.76
C MET A 34 11.90 -9.75 -8.84
N TYR A 35 10.86 -10.35 -9.43
CA TYR A 35 10.09 -9.79 -10.55
C TYR A 35 8.71 -9.29 -10.15
N ILE A 36 8.06 -9.98 -9.19
CA ILE A 36 6.69 -9.67 -8.75
C ILE A 36 6.59 -9.31 -7.26
N GLY A 37 7.73 -9.19 -6.56
CA GLY A 37 7.82 -8.78 -5.16
C GLY A 37 7.48 -9.87 -4.15
N SER A 38 6.50 -10.74 -4.39
CA SER A 38 6.13 -11.85 -3.52
C SER A 38 5.43 -12.96 -4.28
N THR A 39 5.25 -14.15 -3.66
CA THR A 39 4.45 -15.26 -4.17
C THR A 39 3.08 -15.38 -3.48
N GLY A 40 2.78 -14.47 -2.58
CA GLY A 40 1.48 -14.34 -1.93
C GLY A 40 0.46 -13.57 -2.79
N PRO A 41 -0.70 -13.21 -2.22
CA PRO A 41 -1.80 -12.53 -2.94
C PRO A 41 -1.35 -11.28 -3.70
N ARG A 42 -0.44 -10.47 -3.14
CA ARG A 42 0.08 -9.26 -3.80
C ARG A 42 0.79 -9.58 -5.12
N GLY A 43 1.68 -10.57 -5.13
CA GLY A 43 2.38 -10.99 -6.35
C GLY A 43 1.45 -11.63 -7.36
N LEU A 44 0.41 -12.34 -6.90
CA LEU A 44 -0.63 -12.89 -7.76
C LEU A 44 -1.38 -11.79 -8.53
N HIS A 45 -1.86 -10.75 -7.83
CA HIS A 45 -2.57 -9.62 -8.46
C HIS A 45 -1.65 -8.80 -9.37
N HIS A 46 -0.33 -8.77 -9.09
CA HIS A 46 0.65 -8.11 -9.95
C HIS A 46 0.71 -8.71 -11.36
N LEU A 47 0.44 -10.03 -11.53
CA LEU A 47 0.36 -10.63 -12.87
C LEU A 47 -0.74 -10.00 -13.74
N VAL A 48 -1.92 -9.75 -13.16
CA VAL A 48 -3.03 -9.08 -13.87
C VAL A 48 -2.61 -7.66 -14.25
N GLN A 49 -1.98 -6.94 -13.31
CA GLN A 49 -1.53 -5.58 -13.52
C GLN A 49 -0.53 -5.49 -14.68
N GLU A 50 0.47 -6.38 -14.77
CA GLU A 50 1.46 -6.37 -15.85
C GLU A 50 0.84 -6.53 -17.25
N ILE A 51 -0.23 -7.32 -17.36
CA ILE A 51 -0.95 -7.46 -18.65
C ILE A 51 -1.80 -6.22 -18.94
N VAL A 52 -2.53 -5.71 -17.93
CA VAL A 52 -3.39 -4.53 -18.09
C VAL A 52 -2.55 -3.27 -18.36
N ASP A 53 -1.38 -3.11 -17.73
CA ASP A 53 -0.46 -2.00 -17.98
C ASP A 53 0.00 -1.95 -19.46
N ASN A 54 0.15 -3.09 -20.14
CA ASN A 54 0.45 -3.11 -21.55
C ASN A 54 -0.71 -2.59 -22.41
N SER A 55 -1.95 -2.91 -22.04
CA SER A 55 -3.16 -2.39 -22.69
C SER A 55 -3.34 -0.88 -22.43
N VAL A 56 -3.01 -0.42 -21.21
CA VAL A 56 -2.99 1.02 -20.87
C VAL A 56 -1.91 1.76 -21.66
N ASP A 57 -0.75 1.16 -21.91
CA ASP A 57 0.29 1.76 -22.76
C ASP A 57 -0.20 1.96 -24.21
N GLU A 58 -1.04 1.06 -24.76
CA GLU A 58 -1.73 1.28 -26.05
C GLU A 58 -2.70 2.46 -25.98
N ALA A 59 -3.41 2.64 -24.84
CA ALA A 59 -4.30 3.78 -24.63
C ALA A 59 -3.52 5.09 -24.51
N LEU A 60 -2.41 5.12 -23.75
CA LEU A 60 -1.52 6.28 -23.64
C LEU A 60 -0.91 6.66 -24.99
N ALA A 61 -0.68 5.69 -25.87
CA ALA A 61 -0.22 5.93 -27.24
C ALA A 61 -1.36 6.36 -28.19
N GLY A 62 -2.61 6.46 -27.70
CA GLY A 62 -3.77 6.88 -28.48
C GLY A 62 -4.34 5.80 -29.43
N HIS A 63 -4.06 4.52 -29.15
CA HIS A 63 -4.45 3.40 -30.00
C HIS A 63 -5.51 2.49 -29.39
N ALA A 64 -5.81 2.61 -28.10
CA ALA A 64 -6.86 1.88 -27.42
C ALA A 64 -7.75 2.83 -26.60
N ASP A 65 -9.02 2.52 -26.47
CA ASP A 65 -9.99 3.23 -25.64
C ASP A 65 -10.87 2.27 -24.81
N ASN A 66 -10.67 0.95 -24.96
CA ASN A 66 -11.43 -0.07 -24.25
C ASN A 66 -10.54 -1.23 -23.79
N ILE A 67 -10.65 -1.54 -22.49
CA ILE A 67 -9.98 -2.69 -21.86
C ILE A 67 -11.04 -3.50 -21.10
N GLU A 68 -11.07 -4.80 -21.30
CA GLU A 68 -11.98 -5.73 -20.62
C GLU A 68 -11.17 -6.79 -19.88
N ILE A 69 -11.44 -6.93 -18.58
CA ILE A 69 -10.80 -7.91 -17.70
C ILE A 69 -11.88 -8.87 -17.20
N THR A 70 -11.66 -10.16 -17.34
CA THR A 70 -12.58 -11.20 -16.87
C THR A 70 -11.85 -12.19 -15.96
N LEU A 71 -12.34 -12.34 -14.73
CA LEU A 71 -11.98 -13.44 -13.85
C LEU A 71 -12.86 -14.63 -14.21
N GLN A 72 -12.27 -15.63 -14.85
CA GLN A 72 -13.01 -16.76 -15.41
C GLN A 72 -13.35 -17.81 -14.34
N ALA A 73 -14.44 -18.54 -14.55
CA ALA A 73 -14.90 -19.59 -13.64
C ALA A 73 -13.88 -20.71 -13.41
N ASP A 74 -12.97 -20.95 -14.35
CA ASP A 74 -11.91 -21.96 -14.27
C ASP A 74 -10.61 -21.46 -13.59
N GLY A 75 -10.63 -20.25 -13.03
CA GLY A 75 -9.50 -19.63 -12.35
C GLY A 75 -8.54 -18.88 -13.28
N GLY A 76 -8.85 -18.78 -14.58
CA GLY A 76 -8.11 -17.96 -15.54
C GLY A 76 -8.44 -16.48 -15.42
N VAL A 77 -7.54 -15.63 -15.91
CA VAL A 77 -7.78 -14.19 -16.11
C VAL A 77 -7.61 -13.87 -17.59
N ARG A 78 -8.66 -13.28 -18.16
CA ARG A 78 -8.68 -12.84 -19.55
C ARG A 78 -8.64 -11.32 -19.60
N VAL A 79 -7.70 -10.76 -20.37
CA VAL A 79 -7.56 -9.31 -20.63
C VAL A 79 -7.66 -9.08 -22.12
N VAL A 80 -8.53 -8.18 -22.52
CA VAL A 80 -8.80 -7.81 -23.92
C VAL A 80 -8.61 -6.31 -24.08
N ASP A 81 -7.84 -5.89 -25.08
CA ASP A 81 -7.79 -4.50 -25.53
C ASP A 81 -8.14 -4.37 -27.01
N ASN A 82 -8.49 -3.16 -27.41
CA ASN A 82 -8.74 -2.80 -28.81
C ASN A 82 -7.60 -1.96 -29.40
N GLY A 83 -6.36 -2.15 -28.92
CA GLY A 83 -5.16 -1.50 -29.40
C GLY A 83 -4.70 -2.00 -30.76
N ARG A 84 -3.44 -1.71 -31.11
CA ARG A 84 -2.85 -2.13 -32.40
C ARG A 84 -2.61 -3.63 -32.52
N GLY A 85 -2.63 -4.36 -31.41
CA GLY A 85 -2.20 -5.75 -31.31
C GLY A 85 -0.67 -5.91 -31.34
N ILE A 86 -0.16 -6.92 -30.66
CA ILE A 86 1.28 -7.26 -30.67
C ILE A 86 1.73 -7.54 -32.12
N PRO A 87 2.90 -7.05 -32.59
CA PRO A 87 3.40 -7.39 -33.93
C PRO A 87 3.50 -8.90 -34.13
N VAL A 88 3.01 -9.38 -35.27
CA VAL A 88 2.94 -10.83 -35.63
C VAL A 88 4.07 -11.28 -36.55
N ASP A 89 4.82 -10.31 -37.09
CA ASP A 89 5.93 -10.56 -38.01
C ASP A 89 7.06 -11.34 -37.34
N ILE A 90 7.90 -11.98 -38.16
CA ILE A 90 9.11 -12.65 -37.66
C ILE A 90 10.13 -11.63 -37.22
N HIS A 91 10.57 -11.73 -35.96
CA HIS A 91 11.59 -10.85 -35.39
C HIS A 91 12.94 -11.02 -36.13
N PRO A 92 13.57 -9.95 -36.60
CA PRO A 92 14.72 -10.03 -37.51
C PRO A 92 15.94 -10.73 -36.88
N VAL A 93 16.12 -10.63 -35.57
CA VAL A 93 17.26 -11.21 -34.82
C VAL A 93 16.89 -12.62 -34.32
N GLU A 94 15.78 -12.73 -33.58
CA GLU A 94 15.38 -13.97 -32.89
C GLU A 94 14.83 -15.07 -33.81
N LYS A 95 14.45 -14.70 -35.06
CA LYS A 95 13.88 -15.62 -36.07
C LYS A 95 12.61 -16.37 -35.64
N LYS A 96 11.91 -15.82 -34.65
CA LYS A 96 10.64 -16.27 -34.11
C LYS A 96 9.58 -15.20 -34.34
N SER A 97 8.29 -15.52 -34.17
CA SER A 97 7.24 -14.51 -34.19
C SER A 97 7.49 -13.47 -33.09
N THR A 98 7.20 -12.20 -33.35
CA THR A 98 7.37 -11.16 -32.34
C THR A 98 6.50 -11.42 -31.11
N VAL A 99 5.34 -12.03 -31.26
CA VAL A 99 4.48 -12.51 -30.16
C VAL A 99 5.25 -13.48 -29.25
N GLU A 100 5.91 -14.49 -29.83
CA GLU A 100 6.72 -15.44 -29.04
C GLU A 100 7.90 -14.74 -28.38
N VAL A 101 8.58 -13.81 -29.05
CA VAL A 101 9.68 -13.04 -28.48
C VAL A 101 9.24 -12.26 -27.23
N VAL A 102 8.13 -11.53 -27.31
CA VAL A 102 7.59 -10.74 -26.20
C VAL A 102 7.19 -11.61 -25.01
N LEU A 103 6.70 -12.82 -25.25
CA LEU A 103 6.21 -13.72 -24.21
C LEU A 103 7.27 -14.68 -23.66
N THR A 104 8.45 -14.84 -24.30
CA THR A 104 9.45 -15.82 -23.87
C THR A 104 10.83 -15.25 -23.60
N ILE A 105 11.12 -14.02 -24.05
CA ILE A 105 12.43 -13.41 -23.87
C ILE A 105 12.34 -12.24 -22.90
N LEU A 106 13.16 -12.26 -21.86
CA LEU A 106 13.28 -11.13 -20.92
C LEU A 106 13.94 -9.95 -21.62
N HIS A 107 13.51 -8.73 -21.22
CA HIS A 107 14.01 -7.48 -21.81
C HIS A 107 13.77 -7.35 -23.32
N ALA A 108 12.69 -7.94 -23.80
CA ALA A 108 12.22 -7.79 -25.18
C ALA A 108 10.93 -6.96 -25.21
N GLY A 109 10.93 -5.86 -25.96
CA GLY A 109 9.73 -5.02 -26.10
C GLY A 109 9.96 -3.78 -26.96
N GLY A 110 8.89 -3.26 -27.54
CA GLY A 110 8.89 -2.05 -28.39
C GLY A 110 9.11 -0.73 -27.65
N LYS A 111 9.35 -0.77 -26.33
CA LYS A 111 9.44 0.39 -25.45
C LYS A 111 10.89 0.89 -25.23
N PHE A 112 11.90 0.15 -25.69
CA PHE A 112 13.31 0.49 -25.54
C PHE A 112 13.91 1.44 -26.58
N GLY A 113 13.17 1.85 -27.59
CA GLY A 113 13.76 2.59 -28.71
C GLY A 113 13.01 3.85 -29.14
N GLY A 114 12.04 4.32 -28.39
CA GLY A 114 11.34 5.59 -28.67
C GLY A 114 10.48 5.61 -29.95
N GLY A 115 10.36 4.52 -30.68
CA GLY A 115 9.64 4.48 -31.96
C GLY A 115 8.16 4.12 -31.88
N GLY A 116 7.69 3.56 -30.77
CA GLY A 116 6.31 3.04 -30.66
C GLY A 116 5.49 3.66 -29.53
N TYR A 117 6.16 4.14 -28.47
CA TYR A 117 5.53 4.69 -27.28
C TYR A 117 6.33 5.92 -26.81
N ALA A 118 5.70 7.08 -26.80
CA ALA A 118 6.31 8.31 -26.28
C ALA A 118 6.36 8.30 -24.74
N VAL A 119 5.37 7.65 -24.12
CA VAL A 119 5.22 7.47 -22.67
C VAL A 119 4.77 6.03 -22.45
N SER A 120 5.30 5.37 -21.43
CA SER A 120 4.95 3.99 -21.07
C SER A 120 5.11 3.74 -19.58
N GLY A 121 4.21 2.99 -18.98
CA GLY A 121 4.33 2.44 -17.62
C GLY A 121 5.24 1.22 -17.56
N GLY A 122 5.26 0.42 -18.63
CA GLY A 122 6.11 -0.77 -18.77
C GLY A 122 7.53 -0.44 -19.17
N LEU A 123 8.44 -0.27 -18.21
CA LEU A 123 9.81 0.19 -18.44
C LEU A 123 10.83 -0.91 -18.73
N HIS A 124 10.61 -2.12 -18.24
CA HIS A 124 11.64 -3.17 -18.20
C HIS A 124 11.51 -4.20 -19.30
N GLY A 125 10.39 -4.20 -20.07
CA GLY A 125 10.15 -5.18 -21.13
C GLY A 125 10.13 -6.64 -20.65
N VAL A 126 9.69 -6.86 -19.40
CA VAL A 126 9.66 -8.20 -18.78
C VAL A 126 8.26 -8.65 -18.37
N GLY A 127 7.28 -7.76 -18.25
CA GLY A 127 5.98 -8.06 -17.66
C GLY A 127 5.29 -9.26 -18.29
N SER A 128 5.07 -9.24 -19.61
CA SER A 128 4.38 -10.34 -20.32
C SER A 128 5.14 -11.67 -20.22
N SER A 129 6.46 -11.66 -20.31
CA SER A 129 7.29 -12.86 -20.20
C SER A 129 7.33 -13.40 -18.77
N VAL A 130 7.27 -12.52 -17.75
CA VAL A 130 7.14 -12.90 -16.34
C VAL A 130 5.78 -13.55 -16.08
N VAL A 131 4.68 -12.98 -16.58
CA VAL A 131 3.35 -13.60 -16.46
C VAL A 131 3.32 -14.98 -17.10
N ASN A 132 3.87 -15.13 -18.31
CA ASN A 132 3.98 -16.41 -18.99
C ASN A 132 4.82 -17.43 -18.20
N ALA A 133 5.97 -17.00 -17.64
CA ALA A 133 6.84 -17.86 -16.85
C ALA A 133 6.18 -18.40 -15.57
N LEU A 134 5.29 -17.61 -14.96
CA LEU A 134 4.64 -17.90 -13.67
C LEU A 134 3.21 -18.45 -13.83
N SER A 135 2.81 -18.74 -15.07
CA SER A 135 1.53 -19.34 -15.42
C SER A 135 1.68 -20.80 -15.83
N SER A 136 0.77 -21.65 -15.39
CA SER A 136 0.66 -23.05 -15.86
C SER A 136 0.20 -23.10 -17.30
N ARG A 137 -0.58 -22.11 -17.74
CA ARG A 137 -1.05 -21.92 -19.12
C ARG A 137 -1.18 -20.43 -19.42
N LEU A 138 -0.84 -20.05 -20.66
CA LEU A 138 -1.15 -18.74 -21.22
C LEU A 138 -1.56 -18.93 -22.69
N ASP A 139 -2.68 -18.30 -23.05
CA ASP A 139 -3.17 -18.24 -24.43
C ASP A 139 -3.16 -16.78 -24.89
N VAL A 140 -2.63 -16.53 -26.07
CA VAL A 140 -2.62 -15.21 -26.70
C VAL A 140 -3.38 -15.26 -28.03
N GLU A 141 -4.24 -14.25 -28.21
CA GLU A 141 -4.90 -13.97 -29.46
C GLU A 141 -4.61 -12.53 -29.87
N VAL A 142 -4.14 -12.33 -31.09
CA VAL A 142 -3.82 -11.02 -31.64
C VAL A 142 -4.64 -10.77 -32.89
N ARG A 143 -5.39 -9.69 -32.93
CA ARG A 143 -6.13 -9.21 -34.10
C ARG A 143 -5.30 -8.13 -34.77
N ARG A 144 -4.66 -8.49 -35.86
CA ARG A 144 -3.73 -7.58 -36.56
C ARG A 144 -3.58 -8.00 -38.04
N GLN A 145 -3.31 -7.05 -38.92
CA GLN A 145 -3.08 -7.28 -40.35
C GLN A 145 -4.24 -7.99 -41.05
N GLY A 146 -5.49 -7.73 -40.60
CA GLY A 146 -6.70 -8.29 -41.20
C GLY A 146 -6.99 -9.74 -40.78
N PHE A 147 -6.31 -10.29 -39.79
CA PHE A 147 -6.46 -11.68 -39.33
C PHE A 147 -6.37 -11.81 -37.83
N VAL A 148 -6.92 -12.87 -37.29
CA VAL A 148 -6.72 -13.35 -35.93
C VAL A 148 -5.53 -14.30 -35.90
N TRP A 149 -4.63 -14.08 -34.95
CA TRP A 149 -3.44 -14.89 -34.75
C TRP A 149 -3.47 -15.49 -33.36
N ARG A 150 -3.12 -16.78 -33.19
CA ARG A 150 -3.21 -17.50 -31.91
C ARG A 150 -1.95 -18.28 -31.61
N GLN A 151 -1.58 -18.29 -30.33
CA GLN A 151 -0.51 -19.13 -29.79
C GLN A 151 -0.80 -19.47 -28.34
N SER A 152 -0.44 -20.70 -27.93
CA SER A 152 -0.61 -21.17 -26.55
C SER A 152 0.70 -21.57 -25.94
N TYR A 153 0.80 -21.40 -24.63
CA TYR A 153 1.98 -21.70 -23.83
C TYR A 153 1.61 -22.57 -22.62
N ARG A 154 2.53 -23.45 -22.24
CA ARG A 154 2.45 -24.26 -21.01
C ARG A 154 3.75 -24.06 -20.25
N ASP A 155 3.64 -23.63 -18.99
CA ASP A 155 4.81 -23.33 -18.14
C ASP A 155 5.85 -22.47 -18.87
N GLY A 156 5.40 -21.45 -19.59
CA GLY A 156 6.23 -20.52 -20.36
C GLY A 156 6.76 -21.05 -21.70
N VAL A 157 6.44 -22.29 -22.09
CA VAL A 157 6.93 -22.92 -23.31
C VAL A 157 5.84 -22.89 -24.39
N PRO A 158 6.13 -22.37 -25.62
CA PRO A 158 5.16 -22.37 -26.70
C PRO A 158 4.84 -23.81 -27.13
N GLN A 159 3.54 -24.09 -27.34
CA GLN A 159 3.08 -25.42 -27.69
C GLN A 159 3.08 -25.65 -29.21
N ALA A 160 2.98 -24.57 -29.97
CA ALA A 160 3.03 -24.54 -31.43
C ALA A 160 3.55 -23.19 -31.91
N PRO A 161 3.99 -23.03 -33.15
CA PRO A 161 4.24 -21.72 -33.75
C PRO A 161 2.97 -20.85 -33.75
N LEU A 162 3.15 -19.51 -33.89
CA LEU A 162 2.02 -18.57 -34.04
C LEU A 162 1.19 -18.97 -35.30
N GLU A 163 -0.09 -19.25 -35.09
CA GLU A 163 -1.00 -19.69 -36.14
C GLU A 163 -1.87 -18.53 -36.63
N LYS A 164 -1.98 -18.41 -37.97
CA LYS A 164 -2.89 -17.46 -38.61
C LYS A 164 -4.27 -18.11 -38.74
N GLY A 165 -5.27 -17.47 -38.14
CA GLY A 165 -6.66 -17.90 -38.15
C GLY A 165 -7.54 -17.16 -39.15
N GLU A 166 -8.79 -16.92 -38.77
CA GLU A 166 -9.83 -16.26 -39.56
C GLU A 166 -9.52 -14.78 -39.83
N ALA A 167 -10.17 -14.24 -40.86
CA ALA A 167 -10.11 -12.83 -41.17
C ALA A 167 -10.84 -11.98 -40.08
N SER A 168 -10.30 -10.84 -39.74
CA SER A 168 -10.88 -9.89 -38.77
C SER A 168 -10.58 -8.47 -39.20
N ASP A 169 -11.58 -7.61 -39.15
CA ASP A 169 -11.44 -6.16 -39.37
C ASP A 169 -11.08 -5.42 -38.07
N GLU A 170 -11.10 -6.10 -36.92
CA GLU A 170 -10.74 -5.55 -35.63
C GLU A 170 -9.23 -5.60 -35.40
N SER A 171 -8.76 -4.77 -34.48
CA SER A 171 -7.39 -4.82 -33.96
C SER A 171 -7.41 -4.98 -32.42
N GLY A 172 -6.34 -5.51 -31.85
CA GLY A 172 -6.19 -5.63 -30.41
C GLY A 172 -5.47 -6.89 -29.97
N THR A 173 -5.29 -7.02 -28.67
CA THR A 173 -4.67 -8.17 -28.03
C THR A 173 -5.62 -8.78 -27.01
N THR A 174 -5.69 -10.08 -26.96
CA THR A 174 -6.33 -10.85 -25.89
C THR A 174 -5.28 -11.77 -25.26
N ILE A 175 -5.09 -11.67 -23.96
CA ILE A 175 -4.25 -12.58 -23.17
C ILE A 175 -5.12 -13.23 -22.12
N THR A 176 -5.11 -14.57 -22.09
CA THR A 176 -5.73 -15.36 -21.02
C THR A 176 -4.65 -16.18 -20.35
N PHE A 177 -4.53 -16.09 -19.02
CA PHE A 177 -3.52 -16.83 -18.29
C PHE A 177 -4.08 -17.48 -17.03
N TRP A 178 -3.49 -18.60 -16.64
CA TRP A 178 -3.81 -19.35 -15.42
C TRP A 178 -2.56 -19.41 -14.54
N PRO A 179 -2.58 -18.80 -13.35
CA PRO A 179 -1.43 -18.80 -12.46
C PRO A 179 -0.98 -20.21 -12.08
N SER A 180 0.32 -20.38 -11.83
CA SER A 180 0.88 -21.66 -11.41
C SER A 180 0.67 -21.89 -9.91
N ALA A 181 -0.12 -22.90 -9.53
CA ALA A 181 -0.30 -23.31 -8.14
C ALA A 181 0.98 -23.87 -7.49
N VAL A 182 2.02 -24.14 -8.27
CA VAL A 182 3.35 -24.54 -7.75
C VAL A 182 4.14 -23.32 -7.28
N THR A 183 3.87 -22.14 -7.86
CA THR A 183 4.61 -20.90 -7.58
C THR A 183 3.92 -20.08 -6.52
N PHE A 184 2.59 -19.97 -6.57
CA PHE A 184 1.83 -19.09 -5.70
C PHE A 184 1.23 -19.82 -4.51
N GLU A 185 1.20 -19.16 -3.36
CA GLU A 185 0.56 -19.64 -2.13
C GLU A 185 -0.96 -19.78 -2.28
N THR A 186 -1.55 -18.94 -3.13
CA THR A 186 -2.95 -18.98 -3.56
C THR A 186 -3.04 -18.59 -5.03
N ILE A 187 -4.04 -19.12 -5.72
CA ILE A 187 -4.37 -18.74 -7.11
C ILE A 187 -5.73 -18.05 -7.20
N GLU A 188 -6.30 -17.68 -6.05
CA GLU A 188 -7.59 -16.99 -5.99
C GLU A 188 -7.39 -15.48 -6.03
N PHE A 189 -7.94 -14.83 -7.05
CA PHE A 189 -7.92 -13.38 -7.20
C PHE A 189 -9.00 -12.73 -6.34
N ASP A 190 -8.62 -11.68 -5.61
CA ASP A 190 -9.55 -10.82 -4.89
C ASP A 190 -10.14 -9.76 -5.84
N TYR A 191 -11.47 -9.79 -6.00
CA TYR A 191 -12.19 -8.89 -6.90
C TYR A 191 -12.08 -7.43 -6.47
N GLU A 192 -12.20 -7.14 -5.17
CA GLU A 192 -12.21 -5.77 -4.65
C GLU A 192 -10.84 -5.10 -4.83
N THR A 193 -9.75 -5.86 -4.67
CA THR A 193 -8.39 -5.38 -4.94
C THR A 193 -8.24 -4.95 -6.40
N LEU A 194 -8.68 -5.78 -7.34
CA LEU A 194 -8.62 -5.47 -8.78
C LEU A 194 -9.59 -4.33 -9.15
N ARG A 195 -10.81 -4.34 -8.59
CA ARG A 195 -11.82 -3.31 -8.80
C ARG A 195 -11.30 -1.93 -8.44
N THR A 196 -10.74 -1.79 -7.25
CA THR A 196 -10.17 -0.51 -6.77
C THR A 196 -9.04 -0.04 -7.69
N ARG A 197 -8.15 -0.95 -8.08
CA ARG A 197 -7.02 -0.62 -8.94
C ARG A 197 -7.46 -0.16 -10.34
N PHE A 198 -8.41 -0.85 -10.97
CA PHE A 198 -8.88 -0.50 -12.30
C PHE A 198 -9.72 0.77 -12.33
N GLN A 199 -10.45 1.06 -11.26
CA GLN A 199 -11.12 2.34 -11.09
C GLN A 199 -10.10 3.49 -11.05
N GLN A 200 -9.00 3.35 -10.31
CA GLN A 200 -7.93 4.35 -10.29
C GLN A 200 -7.28 4.52 -11.67
N MET A 201 -7.02 3.41 -12.38
CA MET A 201 -6.46 3.46 -13.73
C MET A 201 -7.38 4.22 -14.70
N ALA A 202 -8.68 4.05 -14.60
CA ALA A 202 -9.65 4.76 -15.43
C ALA A 202 -9.67 6.27 -15.13
N PHE A 203 -9.54 6.68 -13.85
CA PHE A 203 -9.37 8.09 -13.47
C PHE A 203 -8.10 8.72 -14.06
N LEU A 204 -6.99 7.97 -14.07
CA LEU A 204 -5.69 8.45 -14.57
C LEU A 204 -5.60 8.49 -16.09
N ASN A 205 -6.53 7.83 -16.78
CA ASN A 205 -6.57 7.75 -18.24
C ASN A 205 -7.92 8.22 -18.76
N LYS A 206 -8.06 9.52 -18.86
CA LYS A 206 -9.26 10.24 -19.31
C LYS A 206 -9.82 9.62 -20.59
N GLY A 207 -11.10 9.22 -20.58
CA GLY A 207 -11.80 8.64 -21.72
C GLY A 207 -11.50 7.15 -21.98
N LEU A 208 -10.64 6.50 -21.18
CA LEU A 208 -10.41 5.06 -21.28
C LEU A 208 -11.51 4.29 -20.53
N ARG A 209 -12.21 3.42 -21.24
CA ARG A 209 -13.18 2.48 -20.65
C ARG A 209 -12.47 1.24 -20.15
N ILE A 210 -12.66 0.92 -18.87
CA ILE A 210 -12.18 -0.32 -18.25
C ILE A 210 -13.36 -1.06 -17.66
N ALA A 211 -13.53 -2.34 -18.04
CA ALA A 211 -14.57 -3.21 -17.50
C ALA A 211 -13.93 -4.41 -16.77
N LEU A 212 -14.38 -4.68 -15.56
CA LEU A 212 -13.98 -5.85 -14.77
C LEU A 212 -15.21 -6.73 -14.54
N THR A 213 -15.14 -7.98 -15.01
CA THR A 213 -16.19 -9.00 -14.86
C THR A 213 -15.67 -10.16 -14.01
N ASP A 214 -16.46 -10.62 -13.06
CA ASP A 214 -16.21 -11.84 -12.28
C ASP A 214 -17.24 -12.91 -12.66
N GLU A 215 -16.81 -13.93 -13.41
CA GLU A 215 -17.63 -15.07 -13.82
C GLU A 215 -17.62 -16.22 -12.80
N ARG A 216 -16.89 -16.07 -11.70
CA ARG A 216 -16.80 -17.10 -10.66
C ARG A 216 -18.11 -17.14 -9.88
N VAL A 217 -18.76 -18.32 -9.87
CA VAL A 217 -20.03 -18.52 -9.16
C VAL A 217 -19.83 -18.33 -7.66
N ARG A 218 -20.61 -17.45 -7.05
CA ARG A 218 -20.75 -17.29 -5.60
C ARG A 218 -22.10 -17.88 -5.18
N GLU A 219 -22.16 -18.48 -4.00
CA GLU A 219 -23.39 -19.13 -3.49
C GLU A 219 -24.63 -18.22 -3.44
N ASP A 220 -24.44 -16.90 -3.49
CA ASP A 220 -25.49 -15.89 -3.37
C ASP A 220 -25.78 -15.11 -4.68
N ASP A 221 -25.09 -15.39 -5.80
CA ASP A 221 -25.21 -14.62 -7.06
C ASP A 221 -25.21 -15.55 -8.27
N GLU A 222 -26.35 -15.65 -8.97
CA GLU A 222 -26.45 -16.47 -10.20
C GLU A 222 -25.89 -15.77 -11.45
N ASP A 223 -25.78 -14.43 -11.42
CA ASP A 223 -25.24 -13.61 -12.51
C ASP A 223 -23.90 -12.98 -12.08
N GLY A 224 -22.83 -13.23 -12.79
CA GLY A 224 -21.51 -12.67 -12.50
C GLY A 224 -21.52 -11.14 -12.31
N GLN A 225 -20.67 -10.63 -11.44
CA GLN A 225 -20.56 -9.19 -11.17
C GLN A 225 -19.75 -8.50 -12.27
N THR A 226 -20.19 -7.33 -12.76
CA THR A 226 -19.45 -6.49 -13.70
C THR A 226 -19.45 -5.04 -13.26
N ASP A 227 -18.25 -4.46 -13.12
CA ASP A 227 -18.04 -3.03 -12.91
C ASP A 227 -17.42 -2.39 -14.15
N VAL A 228 -17.95 -1.24 -14.57
CA VAL A 228 -17.46 -0.49 -15.73
C VAL A 228 -17.08 0.92 -15.31
N TYR A 229 -15.87 1.32 -15.64
CA TYR A 229 -15.30 2.63 -15.35
C TYR A 229 -15.00 3.40 -16.62
N LEU A 230 -15.51 4.61 -16.70
CA LEU A 230 -15.24 5.57 -17.75
C LEU A 230 -15.36 6.99 -17.18
N TYR A 231 -14.27 7.74 -17.18
CA TYR A 231 -14.22 9.09 -16.61
C TYR A 231 -13.79 10.10 -17.67
N GLU A 232 -14.72 10.98 -18.01
CA GLU A 232 -14.53 11.97 -19.07
C GLU A 232 -13.66 13.16 -18.65
N GLN A 233 -13.57 13.43 -17.34
CA GLN A 233 -12.78 14.53 -16.78
C GLN A 233 -11.52 14.06 -16.03
N GLY A 234 -11.25 12.76 -16.03
CA GLY A 234 -10.01 12.18 -15.51
C GLY A 234 -9.75 12.52 -14.03
N LEU A 235 -8.68 13.28 -13.75
CA LEU A 235 -8.30 13.62 -12.37
C LEU A 235 -9.32 14.51 -11.66
N THR A 236 -10.10 15.30 -12.39
CA THR A 236 -11.20 16.07 -11.79
C THR A 236 -12.27 15.15 -11.23
N ASP A 237 -12.66 14.11 -11.99
CA ASP A 237 -13.58 13.07 -11.51
C ASP A 237 -12.99 12.33 -10.30
N TYR A 238 -11.69 12.11 -10.28
CA TYR A 238 -11.01 11.43 -9.18
C TYR A 238 -11.06 12.25 -7.88
N VAL A 239 -10.73 13.54 -7.93
CA VAL A 239 -10.82 14.43 -6.75
C VAL A 239 -12.26 14.52 -6.26
N HIS A 240 -13.23 14.62 -7.18
CA HIS A 240 -14.65 14.60 -6.84
C HIS A 240 -15.06 13.31 -6.13
N TYR A 241 -14.65 12.16 -6.66
CA TYR A 241 -14.88 10.84 -6.05
C TYR A 241 -14.32 10.77 -4.62
N LEU A 242 -13.04 11.16 -4.43
CA LEU A 242 -12.37 11.14 -3.13
C LEU A 242 -13.09 12.02 -2.09
N ASN A 243 -13.49 13.23 -2.46
CA ASN A 243 -14.19 14.14 -1.56
C ASN A 243 -15.63 13.69 -1.28
N THR A 244 -16.30 13.10 -2.26
CA THR A 244 -17.65 12.55 -2.11
C THR A 244 -17.64 11.32 -1.19
N ALA A 245 -16.67 10.44 -1.35
CA ALA A 245 -16.53 9.25 -0.49
C ALA A 245 -16.32 9.63 0.98
N LYS A 246 -15.61 10.76 1.23
CA LYS A 246 -15.43 11.33 2.57
C LYS A 246 -16.61 12.14 3.08
N LYS A 247 -17.61 12.42 2.25
CA LYS A 247 -18.68 13.41 2.52
C LYS A 247 -18.13 14.72 3.05
N ALA A 248 -17.02 15.17 2.49
CA ALA A 248 -16.31 16.34 2.95
C ALA A 248 -17.05 17.62 2.56
N GLU A 249 -17.18 18.55 3.50
CA GLU A 249 -17.64 19.91 3.22
C GLU A 249 -16.51 20.69 2.53
N LEU A 250 -16.85 21.40 1.45
CA LEU A 250 -15.89 22.07 0.58
C LEU A 250 -15.52 23.46 1.07
N VAL A 251 -14.27 23.88 0.88
CA VAL A 251 -13.78 25.26 1.11
C VAL A 251 -13.86 26.07 -0.19
N ASN A 252 -13.52 25.46 -1.31
CA ASN A 252 -13.70 26.02 -2.65
C ASN A 252 -14.66 25.15 -3.46
N ASP A 253 -15.61 25.79 -4.13
CA ASP A 253 -16.70 25.09 -4.84
C ASP A 253 -16.21 24.33 -6.05
N GLU A 254 -15.27 24.92 -6.81
CA GLU A 254 -14.73 24.32 -8.04
C GLU A 254 -13.45 23.54 -7.77
N ILE A 255 -13.32 22.38 -8.40
CA ILE A 255 -12.05 21.64 -8.42
C ILE A 255 -11.07 22.42 -9.30
N ILE A 256 -9.91 22.75 -8.74
CA ILE A 256 -8.81 23.40 -9.46
C ILE A 256 -8.11 22.32 -10.26
N SER A 257 -8.17 22.43 -11.59
CA SER A 257 -7.51 21.46 -12.46
C SER A 257 -6.78 22.16 -13.61
N PHE A 258 -5.64 21.63 -13.99
CA PHE A 258 -4.87 22.09 -15.14
C PHE A 258 -3.95 20.99 -15.65
N GLU A 259 -3.60 21.11 -16.93
CA GLU A 259 -2.66 20.25 -17.62
C GLU A 259 -1.61 21.10 -18.36
N SER A 260 -0.41 20.58 -18.48
CA SER A 260 0.69 21.23 -19.23
C SER A 260 1.65 20.19 -19.75
N GLU A 261 2.21 20.45 -20.94
CA GLU A 261 3.19 19.58 -21.58
C GLU A 261 4.41 20.38 -22.03
N ASP A 262 5.59 19.84 -21.81
CA ASP A 262 6.86 20.29 -22.38
C ASP A 262 7.32 19.23 -23.41
N THR A 263 7.07 19.53 -24.68
CA THR A 263 7.36 18.60 -25.79
C THR A 263 8.87 18.44 -26.04
N GLU A 264 9.70 19.42 -25.65
CA GLU A 264 11.16 19.34 -25.80
C GLU A 264 11.73 18.37 -24.76
N ARG A 265 11.25 18.46 -23.51
CA ARG A 265 11.66 17.57 -22.41
C ARG A 265 10.85 16.29 -22.34
N LYS A 266 9.81 16.16 -23.16
CA LYS A 266 8.88 15.03 -23.18
C LYS A 266 8.33 14.72 -21.79
N ILE A 267 7.86 15.75 -21.10
CA ILE A 267 7.23 15.66 -19.79
C ILE A 267 5.87 16.34 -19.85
N ALA A 268 4.84 15.67 -19.34
CA ALA A 268 3.52 16.24 -19.17
C ALA A 268 3.09 16.15 -17.71
N LEU A 269 2.27 17.10 -17.28
CA LEU A 269 1.72 17.21 -15.93
C LEU A 269 0.22 17.41 -16.02
N GLU A 270 -0.52 16.66 -15.23
CA GLU A 270 -1.93 16.88 -14.94
C GLU A 270 -2.11 16.98 -13.43
N VAL A 271 -2.85 17.97 -12.96
CA VAL A 271 -3.14 18.19 -11.54
C VAL A 271 -4.61 18.50 -11.38
N ALA A 272 -5.23 17.88 -10.37
CA ALA A 272 -6.53 18.30 -9.86
C ALA A 272 -6.46 18.39 -8.34
N MET A 273 -7.08 19.44 -7.75
CA MET A 273 -7.05 19.67 -6.32
C MET A 273 -8.26 20.44 -5.82
N GLN A 274 -8.63 20.21 -4.55
CA GLN A 274 -9.71 20.93 -3.87
C GLN A 274 -9.48 20.91 -2.36
N TRP A 275 -9.80 22.00 -1.65
CA TRP A 275 -9.75 22.05 -0.20
C TRP A 275 -11.10 21.72 0.41
N THR A 276 -11.07 20.99 1.49
CA THR A 276 -12.23 20.63 2.33
C THR A 276 -12.08 21.24 3.72
N THR A 277 -13.15 21.23 4.51
CA THR A 277 -13.09 21.67 5.91
C THR A 277 -12.38 20.67 6.82
N GLY A 278 -12.05 19.50 6.31
CA GLY A 278 -11.29 18.46 7.02
C GLY A 278 -9.90 18.92 7.49
N TYR A 279 -9.24 18.08 8.26
CA TYR A 279 -7.94 18.40 8.88
C TYR A 279 -6.78 17.61 8.25
N ASN A 280 -7.07 16.51 7.57
CA ASN A 280 -6.06 15.65 6.96
C ASN A 280 -5.79 16.07 5.51
N GLU A 281 -4.54 15.96 5.08
CA GLU A 281 -4.21 16.05 3.66
C GLU A 281 -4.39 14.69 2.97
N SER A 282 -4.77 14.71 1.70
CA SER A 282 -4.89 13.55 0.82
C SER A 282 -4.26 13.90 -0.51
N VAL A 283 -2.95 13.74 -0.58
CA VAL A 283 -2.14 14.02 -1.76
C VAL A 283 -1.68 12.69 -2.36
N PHE A 284 -2.10 12.42 -3.59
CA PHE A 284 -1.77 11.19 -4.32
C PHE A 284 -0.99 11.54 -5.57
N THR A 285 0.10 10.81 -5.79
CA THR A 285 1.03 11.09 -6.88
C THR A 285 1.26 9.88 -7.75
N TYR A 286 1.34 10.14 -9.06
CA TYR A 286 1.50 9.12 -10.09
C TYR A 286 2.55 9.53 -11.10
N ALA A 287 3.30 8.55 -11.60
CA ALA A 287 4.23 8.73 -12.71
C ALA A 287 3.98 7.63 -13.75
N ASN A 288 3.62 8.01 -14.98
CA ASN A 288 3.22 7.08 -16.05
C ASN A 288 2.15 6.09 -15.57
N THR A 289 1.10 6.58 -14.89
CA THR A 289 0.00 5.82 -14.26
C THR A 289 0.37 4.93 -13.07
N ILE A 290 1.65 4.85 -12.71
CA ILE A 290 2.14 4.09 -11.56
C ILE A 290 1.98 4.94 -10.30
N ASN A 291 1.39 4.36 -9.25
CA ASN A 291 1.25 5.01 -7.96
C ASN A 291 2.61 5.14 -7.26
N THR A 292 3.04 6.38 -7.05
CA THR A 292 4.28 6.70 -6.33
C THR A 292 3.97 7.00 -4.87
N HIS A 293 3.54 6.00 -4.12
CA HIS A 293 3.07 6.19 -2.75
C HIS A 293 4.15 6.69 -1.77
N GLU A 294 5.43 6.54 -2.09
CA GLU A 294 6.53 7.16 -1.37
C GLU A 294 6.88 8.57 -1.92
N GLY A 295 6.04 9.10 -2.83
CA GLY A 295 6.22 10.42 -3.41
C GLY A 295 7.33 10.48 -4.45
N GLY A 296 8.16 11.50 -4.36
CA GLY A 296 9.28 11.75 -5.25
C GLY A 296 9.38 13.19 -5.71
N THR A 297 10.21 13.42 -6.71
CA THR A 297 10.56 14.78 -7.18
C THR A 297 9.35 15.59 -7.66
N HIS A 298 8.34 14.96 -8.26
CA HIS A 298 7.10 15.64 -8.71
C HIS A 298 6.27 16.10 -7.51
N GLU A 299 6.14 15.28 -6.44
CA GLU A 299 5.46 15.68 -5.20
C GLU A 299 6.22 16.80 -4.49
N GLU A 300 7.54 16.72 -4.41
CA GLU A 300 8.37 17.76 -3.83
C GLU A 300 8.19 19.10 -4.57
N GLY A 301 8.13 19.06 -5.91
CA GLY A 301 7.87 20.23 -6.74
C GLY A 301 6.48 20.83 -6.47
N PHE A 302 5.45 20.01 -6.38
CA PHE A 302 4.08 20.41 -6.05
C PHE A 302 4.00 21.05 -4.64
N ARG A 303 4.53 20.40 -3.62
CA ARG A 303 4.51 20.89 -2.23
C ARG A 303 5.26 22.22 -2.09
N ALA A 304 6.40 22.37 -2.75
CA ALA A 304 7.18 23.60 -2.74
C ALA A 304 6.46 24.76 -3.45
N ALA A 305 5.88 24.50 -4.63
CA ALA A 305 5.12 25.50 -5.38
C ALA A 305 3.93 26.00 -4.58
N LEU A 306 3.13 25.08 -4.05
CA LEU A 306 1.92 25.38 -3.29
C LEU A 306 2.22 26.28 -2.09
N THR A 307 3.20 25.90 -1.27
CA THR A 307 3.58 26.67 -0.07
C THR A 307 4.11 28.05 -0.43
N THR A 308 4.95 28.15 -1.46
CA THR A 308 5.53 29.41 -1.92
C THR A 308 4.45 30.35 -2.47
N LEU A 309 3.55 29.84 -3.32
CA LEU A 309 2.50 30.65 -3.93
C LEU A 309 1.51 31.18 -2.90
N VAL A 310 1.03 30.31 -2.00
CA VAL A 310 0.04 30.72 -0.97
C VAL A 310 0.62 31.80 -0.07
N ASN A 311 1.86 31.69 0.37
CA ASN A 311 2.51 32.72 1.17
C ASN A 311 2.69 34.03 0.40
N LYS A 312 3.15 33.95 -0.86
CA LYS A 312 3.32 35.12 -1.73
C LYS A 312 1.99 35.85 -1.93
N TYR A 313 0.95 35.13 -2.35
CA TYR A 313 -0.37 35.70 -2.60
C TYR A 313 -1.00 36.30 -1.34
N ALA A 314 -0.89 35.61 -0.19
CA ALA A 314 -1.40 36.11 1.08
C ALA A 314 -0.75 37.42 1.50
N ARG A 315 0.55 37.63 1.22
CA ARG A 315 1.27 38.89 1.48
C ARG A 315 0.87 39.98 0.48
N GLU A 316 0.82 39.70 -0.82
CA GLU A 316 0.43 40.65 -1.86
C GLU A 316 -1.00 41.18 -1.66
N LYS A 317 -1.91 40.33 -1.19
CA LYS A 317 -3.30 40.74 -0.89
C LYS A 317 -3.48 41.28 0.55
N GLY A 318 -2.40 41.39 1.33
CA GLY A 318 -2.43 41.98 2.69
C GLY A 318 -3.12 41.07 3.74
N ILE A 319 -3.33 39.79 3.43
CA ILE A 319 -3.91 38.80 4.36
C ILE A 319 -2.87 38.44 5.43
N LEU A 320 -1.61 38.23 5.03
CA LEU A 320 -0.44 38.14 5.90
C LEU A 320 0.28 39.51 5.94
N LYS A 321 0.59 40.00 7.13
CA LYS A 321 1.37 41.23 7.31
C LYS A 321 2.87 40.93 7.24
N GLU A 322 3.71 41.93 6.99
CA GLU A 322 5.17 41.76 6.92
C GLU A 322 5.79 41.13 8.20
N LYS A 323 5.20 41.42 9.35
CA LYS A 323 5.65 40.88 10.65
C LYS A 323 5.15 39.49 10.99
N ASP A 324 4.20 38.96 10.22
CA ASP A 324 3.62 37.64 10.48
C ASP A 324 4.57 36.56 9.91
N ASP A 325 4.67 35.43 10.61
CA ASP A 325 5.42 34.29 10.11
C ASP A 325 4.76 33.72 8.84
N ASN A 326 5.56 33.06 8.00
CA ASN A 326 5.03 32.32 6.86
C ASN A 326 4.20 31.13 7.34
N LEU A 327 3.18 30.78 6.55
CA LEU A 327 2.46 29.52 6.68
C LEU A 327 3.40 28.37 6.35
N SER A 328 3.37 27.32 7.14
CA SER A 328 4.10 26.08 6.85
C SER A 328 3.40 25.30 5.74
N GLY A 329 4.08 24.31 5.16
CA GLY A 329 3.49 23.41 4.18
C GLY A 329 2.26 22.68 4.72
N ASP A 330 2.33 22.16 5.96
CA ASP A 330 1.20 21.49 6.63
C ASP A 330 0.00 22.42 6.80
N ASP A 331 0.23 23.71 7.15
CA ASP A 331 -0.86 24.69 7.28
C ASP A 331 -1.59 24.89 5.96
N VAL A 332 -0.84 24.95 4.87
CA VAL A 332 -1.38 25.16 3.50
C VAL A 332 -2.14 23.92 3.01
N ARG A 333 -1.67 22.73 3.36
CA ARG A 333 -2.25 21.46 2.91
C ARG A 333 -3.31 20.89 3.83
N GLU A 334 -3.61 21.53 4.98
CA GLU A 334 -4.70 21.07 5.84
C GLU A 334 -6.02 21.03 5.09
N GLY A 335 -6.62 19.85 4.97
CA GLY A 335 -7.86 19.60 4.25
C GLY A 335 -7.74 19.54 2.72
N LEU A 336 -6.52 19.55 2.18
CA LEU A 336 -6.29 19.43 0.74
C LEU A 336 -6.50 18.00 0.26
N THR A 337 -7.31 17.82 -0.78
CA THR A 337 -7.33 16.64 -1.64
C THR A 337 -6.69 17.03 -2.96
N ALA A 338 -5.63 16.34 -3.37
CA ALA A 338 -4.92 16.60 -4.63
C ALA A 338 -4.45 15.31 -5.29
N VAL A 339 -4.54 15.26 -6.60
CA VAL A 339 -3.98 14.20 -7.43
C VAL A 339 -3.03 14.83 -8.45
N ILE A 340 -1.81 14.33 -8.48
CA ILE A 340 -0.74 14.81 -9.36
C ILE A 340 -0.28 13.65 -10.24
N SER A 341 -0.40 13.78 -11.54
CA SER A 341 0.04 12.79 -12.52
C SER A 341 1.08 13.39 -13.44
N VAL A 342 2.27 12.81 -13.49
CA VAL A 342 3.29 13.16 -14.48
C VAL A 342 3.46 12.04 -15.50
N LYS A 343 3.70 12.41 -16.74
CA LYS A 343 4.04 11.48 -17.83
C LYS A 343 5.44 11.85 -18.33
N LEU A 344 6.34 10.86 -18.35
CA LEU A 344 7.76 11.00 -18.69
C LEU A 344 8.12 9.94 -19.71
N SER A 345 8.95 10.28 -20.69
CA SER A 345 9.48 9.28 -21.63
C SER A 345 10.45 8.31 -20.98
N GLU A 346 11.24 8.78 -20.00
CA GLU A 346 12.25 7.99 -19.31
C GLU A 346 12.15 8.21 -17.79
N PRO A 347 11.12 7.64 -17.12
CA PRO A 347 10.98 7.77 -15.68
C PRO A 347 12.06 6.97 -14.94
N GLN A 348 12.65 7.60 -13.94
CA GLN A 348 13.64 7.01 -13.05
C GLN A 348 13.01 6.79 -11.69
N PHE A 349 12.86 5.55 -11.29
CA PHE A 349 12.31 5.21 -9.98
C PHE A 349 13.40 4.75 -9.02
N GLU A 350 13.22 5.06 -7.74
CA GLU A 350 14.02 4.47 -6.69
C GLU A 350 13.52 3.04 -6.42
N GLY A 351 14.27 2.03 -6.88
CA GLY A 351 13.98 0.62 -6.66
C GLY A 351 13.03 -0.03 -7.69
N GLN A 352 12.92 -1.36 -7.61
CA GLN A 352 12.15 -2.20 -8.54
C GLN A 352 10.63 -2.02 -8.38
N THR A 353 10.17 -1.66 -7.19
CA THR A 353 8.75 -1.49 -6.88
C THR A 353 8.15 -0.20 -7.41
N LYS A 354 8.99 0.70 -7.98
CA LYS A 354 8.58 1.96 -8.62
C LYS A 354 7.78 2.91 -7.69
N THR A 355 8.03 2.86 -6.41
CA THR A 355 7.25 3.56 -5.38
C THR A 355 7.58 5.04 -5.25
N LYS A 356 8.74 5.46 -5.74
CA LYS A 356 9.25 6.84 -5.65
C LYS A 356 9.91 7.30 -6.93
N LEU A 357 9.53 8.49 -7.42
CA LEU A 357 10.10 9.07 -8.64
C LEU A 357 11.38 9.88 -8.32
N GLY A 358 12.46 9.62 -9.07
CA GLY A 358 13.77 10.27 -8.87
C GLY A 358 14.15 11.36 -9.88
N ASN A 359 13.41 11.54 -10.97
CA ASN A 359 13.71 12.49 -12.03
C ASN A 359 13.81 13.94 -11.52
N THR A 360 14.98 14.53 -11.51
CA THR A 360 15.19 15.91 -11.00
C THR A 360 14.51 16.98 -11.84
N GLU A 361 14.39 16.77 -13.16
CA GLU A 361 13.70 17.66 -14.07
C GLU A 361 12.19 17.75 -13.78
N ALA A 362 11.58 16.67 -13.26
CA ALA A 362 10.18 16.67 -12.89
C ALA A 362 9.89 17.67 -11.76
N LYS A 363 10.77 17.81 -10.78
CA LYS A 363 10.61 18.76 -9.67
C LYS A 363 10.51 20.20 -10.17
N ALA A 364 11.46 20.63 -10.99
CA ALA A 364 11.50 21.99 -11.51
C ALA A 364 10.31 22.28 -12.42
N PHE A 365 9.93 21.33 -13.28
CA PHE A 365 8.80 21.45 -14.17
C PHE A 365 7.48 21.59 -13.40
N VAL A 366 7.19 20.66 -12.48
CA VAL A 366 5.99 20.68 -11.65
C VAL A 366 5.93 21.95 -10.81
N GLN A 367 7.05 22.35 -10.18
CA GLN A 367 7.09 23.56 -9.36
C GLN A 367 6.75 24.81 -10.17
N LYS A 368 7.26 24.91 -11.39
CA LYS A 368 6.97 26.06 -12.27
C LYS A 368 5.50 26.05 -12.68
N ILE A 369 5.01 24.95 -13.25
CA ILE A 369 3.64 24.88 -13.79
C ILE A 369 2.59 25.08 -12.72
N VAL A 370 2.74 24.43 -11.56
CA VAL A 370 1.83 24.62 -10.43
C VAL A 370 1.85 26.06 -9.94
N GLY A 371 3.03 26.69 -9.82
CA GLY A 371 3.15 28.09 -9.43
C GLY A 371 2.44 29.05 -10.40
N ASP A 372 2.62 28.85 -11.70
CA ASP A 372 2.02 29.69 -12.73
C ASP A 372 0.49 29.48 -12.81
N GLN A 373 0.04 28.24 -12.99
CA GLN A 373 -1.38 27.90 -13.22
C GLN A 373 -2.27 28.17 -11.98
N LEU A 374 -1.80 27.78 -10.81
CA LEU A 374 -2.54 28.06 -9.57
C LEU A 374 -2.54 29.54 -9.23
N GLY A 375 -1.44 30.28 -9.55
CA GLY A 375 -1.38 31.73 -9.41
C GLY A 375 -2.44 32.43 -10.28
N ASP A 376 -2.53 32.03 -11.53
CA ASP A 376 -3.57 32.53 -12.46
C ASP A 376 -4.99 32.19 -11.99
N TRP A 377 -5.18 30.98 -11.40
CA TRP A 377 -6.48 30.61 -10.85
C TRP A 377 -6.84 31.47 -9.62
N PHE A 378 -5.91 31.74 -8.71
CA PHE A 378 -6.11 32.60 -7.54
C PHE A 378 -6.48 34.03 -7.97
N ASP A 379 -5.84 34.57 -8.99
CA ASP A 379 -6.15 35.93 -9.50
C ASP A 379 -7.53 35.98 -10.16
N ARG A 380 -7.95 34.92 -10.83
CA ARG A 380 -9.30 34.79 -11.42
C ARG A 380 -10.40 34.55 -10.39
N ASN A 381 -10.06 33.89 -9.27
CA ASN A 381 -10.99 33.46 -8.23
C ASN A 381 -10.62 34.02 -6.83
N PRO A 382 -10.54 35.35 -6.64
CA PRO A 382 -9.97 35.97 -5.46
C PRO A 382 -10.76 35.66 -4.16
N ASN A 383 -12.06 35.40 -4.27
CA ASN A 383 -12.88 35.04 -3.11
C ASN A 383 -12.58 33.62 -2.62
N GLN A 384 -12.53 32.65 -3.52
CA GLN A 384 -12.19 31.27 -3.19
C GLN A 384 -10.72 31.17 -2.69
N ALA A 385 -9.78 31.87 -3.33
CA ALA A 385 -8.40 31.96 -2.87
C ALA A 385 -8.30 32.49 -1.45
N ARG A 386 -9.13 33.50 -1.08
CA ARG A 386 -9.18 34.04 0.29
C ARG A 386 -9.68 33.01 1.31
N GLU A 387 -10.69 32.22 0.96
CA GLU A 387 -11.19 31.16 1.85
C GLU A 387 -10.14 30.05 2.07
N ILE A 388 -9.43 29.64 1.01
CA ILE A 388 -8.30 28.70 1.12
C ILE A 388 -7.22 29.23 2.05
N ILE A 389 -6.81 30.50 1.88
CA ILE A 389 -5.80 31.13 2.72
C ILE A 389 -6.30 31.31 4.17
N ARG A 390 -7.58 31.62 4.36
CA ARG A 390 -8.18 31.72 5.70
C ARG A 390 -8.13 30.40 6.43
N LYS A 391 -8.41 29.29 5.75
CA LYS A 391 -8.27 27.96 6.33
C LYS A 391 -6.82 27.68 6.73
N ALA A 392 -5.85 27.96 5.88
CA ALA A 392 -4.43 27.81 6.18
C ALA A 392 -3.98 28.66 7.39
N LEU A 393 -4.51 29.90 7.54
CA LEU A 393 -4.27 30.74 8.73
C LEU A 393 -4.87 30.13 10.00
N GLN A 394 -6.05 29.53 9.92
CA GLN A 394 -6.64 28.83 11.05
C GLN A 394 -5.80 27.62 11.47
N ALA A 395 -5.28 26.86 10.49
CA ALA A 395 -4.35 25.75 10.73
C ALA A 395 -3.07 26.23 11.42
N ALA A 396 -2.44 27.30 10.92
CA ALA A 396 -1.24 27.90 11.52
C ALA A 396 -1.48 28.35 12.97
N THR A 397 -2.62 29.00 13.22
CA THR A 397 -2.99 29.45 14.58
C THR A 397 -3.11 28.26 15.53
N ALA A 398 -3.77 27.20 15.12
CA ALA A 398 -3.92 25.99 15.91
C ALA A 398 -2.57 25.30 16.16
N ARG A 399 -1.72 25.17 15.14
CA ARG A 399 -0.36 24.61 15.25
C ARG A 399 0.50 25.38 16.24
N LEU A 400 0.51 26.71 16.15
CA LEU A 400 1.26 27.55 17.07
C LEU A 400 0.76 27.43 18.52
N ALA A 401 -0.56 27.37 18.73
CA ALA A 401 -1.16 27.13 20.04
C ALA A 401 -0.74 25.76 20.62
N ALA A 402 -0.78 24.71 19.79
CA ALA A 402 -0.34 23.37 20.17
C ALA A 402 1.15 23.33 20.53
N ARG A 403 2.01 23.97 19.73
CA ARG A 403 3.46 24.07 20.00
C ARG A 403 3.71 24.76 21.35
N LYS A 404 3.03 25.87 21.62
CA LYS A 404 3.15 26.59 22.88
C LYS A 404 2.69 25.75 24.07
N ALA A 405 1.59 25.02 23.94
CA ALA A 405 1.08 24.10 24.95
C ALA A 405 2.10 22.99 25.26
N ARG A 406 2.70 22.39 24.20
CA ARG A 406 3.75 21.34 24.29
C ARG A 406 5.00 21.88 25.01
N GLU A 407 5.50 23.08 24.66
CA GLU A 407 6.65 23.69 25.30
C GLU A 407 6.39 23.95 26.79
N THR A 408 5.18 24.37 27.13
CA THR A 408 4.77 24.59 28.52
C THR A 408 4.71 23.27 29.31
N ALA A 409 4.15 22.21 28.70
CA ALA A 409 4.10 20.88 29.31
C ALA A 409 5.52 20.28 29.46
N ARG A 410 6.39 20.46 28.47
CA ARG A 410 7.79 20.01 28.52
C ARG A 410 8.59 20.72 29.60
N ARG A 411 8.39 22.03 29.78
CA ARG A 411 9.02 22.79 30.90
C ARG A 411 8.56 22.29 32.27
N LYS A 412 7.28 21.91 32.42
CA LYS A 412 6.77 21.27 33.62
C LYS A 412 7.38 19.89 33.85
N GLY A 413 7.47 19.05 32.82
CA GLY A 413 8.08 17.70 32.89
C GLY A 413 9.58 17.71 33.14
N LEU A 414 10.33 18.75 32.69
CA LEU A 414 11.74 18.92 33.00
C LEU A 414 11.98 19.27 34.46
N LEU A 415 11.01 19.90 35.15
CA LEU A 415 11.05 20.18 36.56
C LEU A 415 10.71 18.96 37.43
N GLU A 416 10.03 17.95 36.86
CA GLU A 416 9.63 16.71 37.55
C GLU A 416 10.53 15.49 37.27
N GLY A 417 11.66 15.67 36.57
CA GLY A 417 12.72 14.65 36.43
C GLY A 417 12.50 13.65 35.29
N GLY A 418 13.00 13.95 34.08
CA GLY A 418 13.29 13.00 33.03
C GLY A 418 12.30 13.03 31.86
N GLY A 419 12.82 13.31 30.67
CA GLY A 419 12.08 13.53 29.42
C GLY A 419 11.38 12.30 28.78
N MET A 420 11.23 11.17 29.49
CA MET A 420 10.56 9.96 29.01
C MET A 420 9.18 9.80 29.68
N PRO A 421 8.17 9.23 28.96
CA PRO A 421 6.88 8.96 29.57
C PRO A 421 7.05 8.07 30.80
N GLY A 422 6.53 8.46 31.96
CA GLY A 422 6.71 7.72 33.22
C GLY A 422 6.18 6.27 33.18
N LYS A 423 5.30 5.99 32.23
CA LYS A 423 4.75 4.64 32.00
C LYS A 423 5.55 3.79 30.99
N LEU A 424 6.48 4.37 30.24
CA LEU A 424 7.34 3.61 29.34
C LEU A 424 8.35 2.79 30.15
N LYS A 425 8.36 1.49 29.93
CA LYS A 425 9.41 0.57 30.38
C LYS A 425 10.34 0.30 29.21
N ASP A 426 11.37 1.13 29.08
CA ASP A 426 12.29 1.11 27.95
C ASP A 426 13.20 -0.12 27.95
N CYS A 427 13.76 -0.47 26.79
CA CYS A 427 14.80 -1.48 26.67
C CYS A 427 16.19 -0.89 26.94
N GLN A 428 17.16 -1.76 27.14
CA GLN A 428 18.56 -1.37 27.44
C GLN A 428 19.32 -1.03 26.17
N SER A 429 19.01 -1.71 25.06
CA SER A 429 19.63 -1.45 23.76
C SER A 429 19.33 -0.03 23.26
N LYS A 430 20.36 0.56 22.61
CA LYS A 430 20.24 1.83 21.89
C LYS A 430 20.28 1.64 20.37
N ASP A 431 20.45 0.40 19.92
CA ASP A 431 20.39 0.06 18.50
C ASP A 431 18.95 -0.14 18.06
N PRO A 432 18.39 0.76 17.22
CA PRO A 432 17.00 0.65 16.76
C PRO A 432 16.71 -0.63 15.99
N SER A 433 17.71 -1.19 15.29
CA SER A 433 17.54 -2.34 14.40
C SER A 433 17.18 -3.64 15.15
N ILE A 434 17.59 -3.75 16.41
CA ILE A 434 17.28 -4.88 17.28
C ILE A 434 16.27 -4.55 18.36
N SER A 435 15.88 -3.28 18.48
CA SER A 435 14.98 -2.79 19.53
C SER A 435 13.52 -2.82 19.06
N GLU A 436 12.65 -3.29 19.94
CA GLU A 436 11.21 -3.40 19.70
C GLU A 436 10.44 -2.65 20.78
N ILE A 437 9.30 -2.04 20.41
CA ILE A 437 8.36 -1.49 21.37
C ILE A 437 6.99 -2.14 21.19
N PHE A 438 6.40 -2.60 22.30
CA PHE A 438 5.03 -3.10 22.36
C PHE A 438 4.12 -2.01 22.91
N LEU A 439 3.13 -1.62 22.13
CA LEU A 439 2.01 -0.79 22.56
C LEU A 439 0.94 -1.74 23.08
N VAL A 440 0.75 -1.76 24.40
CA VAL A 440 -0.08 -2.79 25.07
C VAL A 440 -1.36 -2.16 25.58
N GLU A 441 -2.50 -2.77 25.28
CA GLU A 441 -3.79 -2.35 25.80
C GLU A 441 -3.89 -2.62 27.32
N GLY A 442 -4.13 -1.57 28.08
CA GLY A 442 -4.40 -1.62 29.52
C GLY A 442 -3.17 -1.83 30.39
N ASP A 443 -3.32 -1.42 31.66
CA ASP A 443 -2.26 -1.54 32.68
C ASP A 443 -2.04 -2.98 33.13
N SER A 444 -3.08 -3.85 33.08
CA SER A 444 -2.99 -5.26 33.50
C SER A 444 -2.11 -6.06 32.55
N ALA A 445 -2.44 -6.07 31.25
CA ALA A 445 -1.64 -6.72 30.23
C ALA A 445 -0.25 -6.09 30.14
N GLY A 446 -0.15 -4.77 30.29
CA GLY A 446 1.11 -4.05 30.39
C GLY A 446 2.01 -4.55 31.53
N GLY A 447 1.44 -4.89 32.67
CA GLY A 447 2.15 -5.46 33.82
C GLY A 447 2.72 -6.85 33.51
N SER A 448 1.92 -7.74 32.92
CA SER A 448 2.37 -9.07 32.46
C SER A 448 3.46 -8.95 31.39
N ALA A 449 3.30 -8.05 30.42
CA ALA A 449 4.28 -7.80 29.36
C ALA A 449 5.62 -7.30 29.92
N VAL A 450 5.60 -6.39 30.91
CA VAL A 450 6.83 -5.91 31.57
C VAL A 450 7.56 -7.03 32.30
N GLN A 451 6.84 -7.97 32.90
CA GLN A 451 7.44 -9.12 33.58
C GLN A 451 8.00 -10.16 32.61
N GLY A 452 7.30 -10.38 31.48
CA GLY A 452 7.66 -11.41 30.51
C GLY A 452 8.70 -10.98 29.48
N ARG A 453 8.87 -9.68 29.22
CA ARG A 453 9.73 -9.15 28.13
C ARG A 453 11.21 -9.50 28.29
N ASN A 454 11.92 -9.44 27.17
CA ASN A 454 13.37 -9.32 27.17
C ASN A 454 13.78 -7.84 27.43
N PRO A 455 14.30 -7.51 28.63
CA PRO A 455 14.65 -6.12 28.94
C PRO A 455 15.76 -5.52 28.08
N GLU A 456 16.55 -6.36 27.43
CA GLU A 456 17.65 -5.89 26.58
C GLU A 456 17.13 -5.23 25.30
N THR A 457 16.15 -5.82 24.63
CA THR A 457 15.69 -5.40 23.30
C THR A 457 14.23 -4.98 23.23
N GLN A 458 13.42 -5.27 24.26
CA GLN A 458 11.97 -5.02 24.23
C GLN A 458 11.56 -3.94 25.23
N ALA A 459 10.90 -2.90 24.70
CA ALA A 459 10.25 -1.85 25.47
C ALA A 459 8.73 -2.06 25.53
N ILE A 460 8.09 -1.66 26.63
CA ILE A 460 6.63 -1.75 26.84
C ILE A 460 6.07 -0.36 27.11
N LEU A 461 5.05 0.03 26.36
CA LEU A 461 4.26 1.22 26.57
C LEU A 461 2.79 0.85 26.76
N PRO A 462 2.29 0.77 28.01
CA PRO A 462 0.87 0.56 28.27
C PRO A 462 0.04 1.75 27.83
N LEU A 463 -1.07 1.52 27.15
CA LEU A 463 -2.03 2.52 26.71
C LEU A 463 -3.28 2.42 27.58
N ARG A 464 -3.78 3.56 28.06
CA ARG A 464 -4.98 3.61 28.90
C ARG A 464 -6.22 3.87 28.08
N GLY A 465 -6.85 2.79 27.63
CA GLY A 465 -8.09 2.85 26.87
C GLY A 465 -7.91 3.39 25.43
N LYS A 466 -9.03 3.81 24.83
CA LYS A 466 -9.06 4.33 23.47
C LYS A 466 -8.35 5.66 23.35
N ILE A 467 -7.41 5.76 22.42
CA ILE A 467 -6.75 7.03 22.11
C ILE A 467 -7.70 7.97 21.34
N LEU A 468 -7.30 9.23 21.20
CA LEU A 468 -8.04 10.19 20.39
C LEU A 468 -8.13 9.72 18.94
N ASN A 469 -9.34 9.76 18.37
CA ASN A 469 -9.53 9.56 16.94
C ASN A 469 -9.02 10.79 16.16
N VAL A 470 -7.85 10.62 15.55
CA VAL A 470 -7.18 11.72 14.82
C VAL A 470 -7.79 11.98 13.44
N GLU A 471 -8.66 11.11 12.93
CA GLU A 471 -9.45 11.38 11.73
C GLU A 471 -10.42 12.54 11.94
N LYS A 472 -10.97 12.67 13.15
CA LYS A 472 -11.95 13.69 13.56
C LYS A 472 -11.34 14.86 14.35
N ALA A 473 -10.03 14.86 14.54
CA ALA A 473 -9.38 15.83 15.42
C ALA A 473 -8.23 16.52 14.70
N ARG A 474 -8.13 17.83 14.88
CA ARG A 474 -6.98 18.61 14.43
C ARG A 474 -5.70 18.15 15.14
N LEU A 475 -4.57 18.41 14.51
CA LEU A 475 -3.24 18.06 15.03
C LEU A 475 -2.98 18.63 16.43
N ASP A 476 -3.47 19.83 16.74
CA ASP A 476 -3.33 20.45 18.07
C ASP A 476 -4.00 19.63 19.18
N ARG A 477 -5.18 19.07 18.94
CA ARG A 477 -5.85 18.15 19.87
C ARG A 477 -5.12 16.82 19.98
N ALA A 478 -4.62 16.28 18.85
CA ALA A 478 -3.80 15.08 18.88
C ALA A 478 -2.56 15.28 19.74
N LEU A 479 -1.88 16.40 19.57
CA LEU A 479 -0.71 16.77 20.35
C LEU A 479 -1.00 17.10 21.83
N ALA A 480 -2.23 17.46 22.19
CA ALA A 480 -2.66 17.65 23.57
C ALA A 480 -3.03 16.34 24.27
N ASN A 481 -3.25 15.24 23.53
CA ASN A 481 -3.58 13.94 24.09
C ASN A 481 -2.35 13.27 24.72
N ASN A 482 -2.47 12.84 25.97
CA ASN A 482 -1.36 12.27 26.74
C ASN A 482 -0.81 10.97 26.16
N GLU A 483 -1.69 10.10 25.60
CA GLU A 483 -1.28 8.84 25.00
C GLU A 483 -0.51 9.06 23.69
N VAL A 484 -0.99 10.00 22.86
CA VAL A 484 -0.31 10.41 21.62
C VAL A 484 1.05 11.03 21.94
N GLN A 485 1.14 11.92 22.95
CA GLN A 485 2.42 12.48 23.40
C GLN A 485 3.40 11.41 23.89
N ALA A 486 2.89 10.43 24.63
CA ALA A 486 3.71 9.31 25.11
C ALA A 486 4.30 8.51 23.94
N MET A 487 3.51 8.22 22.91
CA MET A 487 3.98 7.52 21.71
C MET A 487 5.00 8.34 20.92
N ILE A 488 4.74 9.64 20.66
CA ILE A 488 5.68 10.53 19.96
C ILE A 488 7.03 10.56 20.70
N THR A 489 6.99 10.67 22.02
CA THR A 489 8.20 10.73 22.84
C THR A 489 8.92 9.37 22.86
N ALA A 490 8.18 8.27 22.96
CA ALA A 490 8.75 6.91 22.95
C ALA A 490 9.41 6.59 21.60
N PHE A 491 8.76 6.89 20.48
CA PHE A 491 9.32 6.61 19.15
C PHE A 491 10.51 7.49 18.81
N GLY A 492 10.55 8.73 19.30
CA GLY A 492 11.65 9.67 19.10
C GLY A 492 11.75 10.28 17.70
N ALA A 493 10.90 9.84 16.76
CA ALA A 493 10.94 10.23 15.34
C ALA A 493 10.20 11.55 15.03
N GLY A 494 9.46 12.12 15.99
CA GLY A 494 8.64 13.32 15.75
C GLY A 494 7.26 12.97 15.20
N ILE A 495 6.58 13.96 14.60
CA ILE A 495 5.23 13.84 14.01
C ILE A 495 5.02 14.91 12.94
N GLY A 496 4.29 14.59 11.87
CA GLY A 496 4.01 15.51 10.76
C GLY A 496 5.28 15.97 10.04
N GLU A 497 5.43 17.28 9.79
CA GLU A 497 6.63 17.86 9.13
C GLU A 497 7.94 17.64 9.92
N ASP A 498 7.85 17.52 11.25
CA ASP A 498 9.02 17.25 12.10
C ASP A 498 9.40 15.76 12.14
N PHE A 499 8.67 14.91 11.42
CA PHE A 499 8.92 13.47 11.42
C PHE A 499 10.21 13.14 10.69
N ASN A 500 11.09 12.39 11.37
CA ASN A 500 12.35 11.90 10.80
C ASN A 500 12.52 10.41 11.15
N PRO A 501 12.39 9.50 10.18
CA PRO A 501 12.48 8.06 10.42
C PRO A 501 13.86 7.61 10.92
N GLU A 502 14.94 8.31 10.57
CA GLU A 502 16.30 8.00 11.04
C GLU A 502 16.46 8.16 12.56
N LYS A 503 15.57 8.93 13.18
CA LYS A 503 15.52 9.12 14.64
C LYS A 503 14.62 8.11 15.35
N ALA A 504 14.00 7.20 14.61
CA ALA A 504 13.17 6.15 15.21
C ALA A 504 14.01 5.30 16.17
N ARG A 505 13.53 5.16 17.39
CA ARG A 505 14.25 4.41 18.45
C ARG A 505 14.01 2.92 18.37
N TYR A 506 13.00 2.49 17.63
CA TYR A 506 12.62 1.08 17.46
C TYR A 506 12.27 0.84 16.00
N HIS A 507 12.90 -0.16 15.37
CA HIS A 507 12.55 -0.60 14.02
C HIS A 507 11.48 -1.70 14.03
N LYS A 508 10.89 -1.96 15.21
CA LYS A 508 9.72 -2.82 15.32
C LYS A 508 8.76 -2.25 16.36
N ILE A 509 7.60 -1.82 15.89
CA ILE A 509 6.51 -1.27 16.68
C ILE A 509 5.36 -2.27 16.63
N VAL A 510 5.11 -2.96 17.73
CA VAL A 510 4.13 -4.04 17.82
C VAL A 510 2.88 -3.55 18.53
N LEU A 511 1.75 -3.55 17.84
CA LEU A 511 0.44 -3.25 18.41
C LEU A 511 -0.11 -4.53 19.04
N MET A 512 -0.32 -4.51 20.34
CA MET A 512 -0.76 -5.66 21.12
C MET A 512 -2.03 -5.31 21.91
N ALA A 513 -3.17 -5.62 21.32
CA ALA A 513 -4.51 -5.37 21.85
C ALA A 513 -5.27 -6.68 22.05
N ASP A 514 -6.34 -6.62 22.84
CA ASP A 514 -7.22 -7.77 23.05
C ASP A 514 -7.91 -8.19 21.74
N ALA A 515 -8.31 -9.44 21.63
CA ALA A 515 -8.95 -9.98 20.43
C ALA A 515 -10.44 -9.56 20.29
N ASP A 516 -10.96 -8.79 21.23
CA ASP A 516 -12.35 -8.33 21.24
C ASP A 516 -12.59 -7.08 20.37
N VAL A 517 -13.84 -6.62 20.29
CA VAL A 517 -14.24 -5.45 19.49
C VAL A 517 -13.58 -4.14 19.97
N ASP A 518 -13.29 -4.02 21.25
CA ASP A 518 -12.64 -2.84 21.81
C ASP A 518 -11.15 -2.81 21.45
N GLY A 519 -10.45 -3.94 21.53
CA GLY A 519 -9.07 -4.07 21.12
C GLY A 519 -8.88 -3.84 19.61
N GLN A 520 -9.81 -4.33 18.78
CA GLN A 520 -9.80 -4.05 17.33
C GLN A 520 -10.00 -2.55 17.06
N HIS A 521 -10.86 -1.89 17.83
CA HIS A 521 -11.04 -0.43 17.72
C HIS A 521 -9.79 0.33 18.14
N ILE A 522 -9.12 -0.08 19.23
CA ILE A 522 -7.84 0.53 19.66
C ILE A 522 -6.77 0.35 18.59
N THR A 523 -6.65 -0.83 18.04
CA THR A 523 -5.74 -1.11 16.91
C THR A 523 -6.01 -0.19 15.72
N THR A 524 -7.28 -0.03 15.33
CA THR A 524 -7.67 0.86 14.24
C THR A 524 -7.34 2.33 14.53
N LEU A 525 -7.54 2.80 15.77
CA LEU A 525 -7.17 4.15 16.19
C LEU A 525 -5.66 4.37 16.11
N LEU A 526 -4.86 3.38 16.53
CA LEU A 526 -3.39 3.43 16.45
C LEU A 526 -2.91 3.44 14.99
N LEU A 527 -3.48 2.58 14.15
CA LEU A 527 -3.17 2.57 12.72
C LEU A 527 -3.55 3.89 12.04
N THR A 528 -4.68 4.49 12.42
CA THR A 528 -5.09 5.81 11.92
C THR A 528 -4.05 6.88 12.28
N LEU A 529 -3.56 6.90 13.53
CA LEU A 529 -2.52 7.83 13.97
C LEU A 529 -1.22 7.63 13.17
N LEU A 530 -0.78 6.39 13.04
CA LEU A 530 0.45 6.05 12.31
C LEU A 530 0.32 6.42 10.81
N PHE A 531 -0.79 6.09 10.19
CA PHE A 531 -1.04 6.40 8.77
C PHE A 531 -1.11 7.91 8.51
N ARG A 532 -1.80 8.68 9.37
CA ARG A 532 -2.00 10.13 9.17
C ARG A 532 -0.76 10.96 9.47
N TYR A 533 0.03 10.59 10.46
CA TYR A 533 1.09 11.46 10.98
C TYR A 533 2.48 10.83 11.06
N MET A 534 2.61 9.52 10.88
CA MET A 534 3.88 8.79 10.98
C MET A 534 3.98 7.72 9.89
N ARG A 535 3.39 7.98 8.74
CA ARG A 535 3.26 7.04 7.61
C ARG A 535 4.58 6.37 7.20
N PRO A 536 5.75 7.05 7.19
CA PRO A 536 7.01 6.40 6.87
C PRO A 536 7.36 5.20 7.77
N LEU A 537 6.82 5.10 9.02
CA LEU A 537 7.03 3.91 9.85
C LEU A 537 6.34 2.66 9.27
N ILE A 538 5.19 2.84 8.59
CA ILE A 538 4.50 1.75 7.90
C ILE A 538 5.27 1.39 6.61
N GLU A 539 5.66 2.38 5.84
CA GLU A 539 6.38 2.23 4.56
C GLU A 539 7.75 1.54 4.74
N LEU A 540 8.45 1.84 5.84
CA LEU A 540 9.70 1.17 6.22
C LEU A 540 9.48 -0.24 6.81
N GLY A 541 8.23 -0.68 6.96
CA GLY A 541 7.90 -2.00 7.49
C GLY A 541 8.15 -2.16 9.00
N TYR A 542 8.09 -1.06 9.77
CA TYR A 542 8.36 -1.09 11.22
C TYR A 542 7.12 -1.40 12.06
N VAL A 543 5.91 -1.43 11.48
CA VAL A 543 4.66 -1.62 12.22
C VAL A 543 4.15 -3.05 12.09
N TYR A 544 3.80 -3.67 13.22
CA TYR A 544 3.34 -5.04 13.31
C TYR A 544 2.12 -5.17 14.22
N LEU A 545 1.26 -6.14 13.93
CA LEU A 545 0.16 -6.57 14.79
C LEU A 545 0.57 -7.88 15.47
N ALA A 546 0.50 -7.92 16.79
CA ALA A 546 0.67 -9.17 17.54
C ALA A 546 -0.54 -10.08 17.32
N GLN A 547 -0.29 -11.38 17.26
CA GLN A 547 -1.31 -12.40 17.09
C GLN A 547 -1.32 -13.30 18.35
N PRO A 548 -1.98 -12.90 19.44
CA PRO A 548 -2.13 -13.77 20.62
C PRO A 548 -3.05 -14.94 20.32
N PRO A 549 -2.89 -16.10 20.98
CA PRO A 549 -3.79 -17.23 20.82
C PRO A 549 -5.16 -16.94 21.46
N LEU A 550 -6.21 -17.53 20.87
CA LEU A 550 -7.57 -17.48 21.42
C LEU A 550 -7.84 -18.57 22.44
N TYR A 551 -7.15 -19.70 22.32
CA TYR A 551 -7.35 -20.87 23.20
C TYR A 551 -6.04 -21.50 23.64
N ARG A 552 -6.10 -22.17 24.80
CA ARG A 552 -5.09 -23.11 25.29
C ARG A 552 -5.74 -24.44 25.54
N LEU A 553 -5.26 -25.49 24.87
CA LEU A 553 -5.65 -26.89 25.10
C LEU A 553 -4.74 -27.52 26.17
N LYS A 554 -5.31 -27.86 27.32
CA LYS A 554 -4.57 -28.42 28.44
C LYS A 554 -4.69 -29.94 28.42
N TRP A 555 -3.83 -30.61 27.65
CA TRP A 555 -3.77 -32.06 27.63
C TRP A 555 -3.28 -32.60 28.97
N SER A 556 -3.91 -33.66 29.48
CA SER A 556 -3.47 -34.32 30.75
C SER A 556 -2.30 -35.28 30.57
N ASN A 557 -2.02 -35.68 29.33
CA ASN A 557 -0.97 -36.64 28.98
C ASN A 557 -0.06 -36.19 27.84
N ALA A 558 -0.08 -34.90 27.53
CA ALA A 558 0.79 -34.26 26.55
C ALA A 558 0.99 -32.78 26.92
N ASP A 559 1.91 -32.09 26.22
CA ASP A 559 2.15 -30.68 26.39
C ASP A 559 0.92 -29.85 25.96
N HIS A 560 0.73 -28.71 26.59
CA HIS A 560 -0.31 -27.78 26.25
C HIS A 560 -0.10 -27.26 24.83
N GLN A 561 -1.21 -26.98 24.14
CA GLN A 561 -1.17 -26.39 22.80
C GLN A 561 -1.96 -25.08 22.78
N TYR A 562 -1.38 -24.04 22.14
CA TYR A 562 -2.05 -22.78 21.90
C TYR A 562 -2.70 -22.81 20.53
N VAL A 563 -3.85 -22.16 20.39
CA VAL A 563 -4.71 -22.26 19.22
C VAL A 563 -5.24 -20.87 18.87
N TYR A 564 -5.28 -20.55 17.59
CA TYR A 564 -5.52 -19.20 17.09
C TYR A 564 -6.89 -19.04 16.41
N SER A 565 -7.66 -20.12 16.24
CA SER A 565 -9.02 -20.06 15.66
C SER A 565 -9.90 -21.20 16.19
N ASP A 566 -11.24 -21.02 16.10
CA ASP A 566 -12.21 -22.06 16.45
C ASP A 566 -12.02 -23.32 15.60
N ARG A 567 -11.78 -23.15 14.29
CA ARG A 567 -11.55 -24.25 13.35
C ARG A 567 -10.31 -25.08 13.73
N GLU A 568 -9.23 -24.39 14.08
CA GLU A 568 -8.00 -25.05 14.52
C GLU A 568 -8.20 -25.79 15.84
N ARG A 569 -8.93 -25.18 16.79
CA ARG A 569 -9.30 -25.82 18.06
C ARG A 569 -10.05 -27.13 17.82
N ASP A 570 -11.08 -27.10 17.00
CA ASP A 570 -11.93 -28.25 16.74
C ASP A 570 -11.17 -29.37 16.02
N ALA A 571 -10.30 -29.02 15.07
CA ALA A 571 -9.41 -29.95 14.38
C ALA A 571 -8.42 -30.60 15.36
N LEU A 572 -7.72 -29.80 16.19
CA LEU A 572 -6.76 -30.31 17.16
C LEU A 572 -7.41 -31.18 18.27
N LEU A 573 -8.65 -30.87 18.66
CA LEU A 573 -9.41 -31.70 19.60
C LEU A 573 -9.74 -33.05 18.97
N ALA A 574 -10.15 -33.10 17.72
CA ALA A 574 -10.45 -34.32 16.97
C ALA A 574 -9.19 -35.19 16.79
N ASP A 575 -8.10 -34.59 16.32
CA ASP A 575 -6.79 -35.26 16.12
C ASP A 575 -6.19 -35.76 17.45
N GLY A 576 -6.32 -34.95 18.51
CA GLY A 576 -5.89 -35.31 19.85
C GLY A 576 -6.63 -36.54 20.36
N ALA A 577 -7.94 -36.57 20.19
CA ALA A 577 -8.76 -37.75 20.58
C ALA A 577 -8.36 -39.00 19.77
N ALA A 578 -8.13 -38.87 18.47
CA ALA A 578 -7.70 -39.94 17.58
C ALA A 578 -6.31 -40.49 17.97
N SER A 579 -5.40 -39.60 18.41
CA SER A 579 -4.03 -39.96 18.85
C SER A 579 -3.93 -40.38 20.34
N GLY A 580 -5.05 -40.48 21.04
CA GLY A 580 -5.09 -40.91 22.44
C GLY A 580 -4.71 -39.84 23.47
N LYS A 581 -4.66 -38.56 23.05
CA LYS A 581 -4.54 -37.44 23.99
C LYS A 581 -5.83 -37.29 24.80
N ARG A 582 -5.69 -36.89 26.05
CA ARG A 582 -6.82 -36.75 26.97
C ARG A 582 -6.93 -35.30 27.41
N ILE A 583 -8.13 -34.73 27.26
CA ILE A 583 -8.44 -33.37 27.72
C ILE A 583 -9.36 -33.47 28.96
N PRO A 584 -9.06 -32.75 30.06
CA PRO A 584 -9.96 -32.68 31.20
C PRO A 584 -11.31 -32.09 30.81
N LYS A 585 -12.40 -32.66 31.36
CA LYS A 585 -13.78 -32.16 31.12
C LYS A 585 -13.96 -30.75 31.67
N ASP A 586 -13.35 -30.50 32.84
CA ASP A 586 -13.39 -29.17 33.46
C ASP A 586 -12.06 -28.47 33.22
N ASN A 587 -12.12 -27.27 32.62
CA ASN A 587 -10.97 -26.37 32.31
C ASN A 587 -9.92 -26.96 31.34
N GLY A 588 -10.24 -27.99 30.56
CA GLY A 588 -9.32 -28.55 29.56
C GLY A 588 -9.11 -27.62 28.34
N VAL A 589 -10.13 -26.88 27.96
CA VAL A 589 -10.07 -25.84 26.94
C VAL A 589 -10.21 -24.48 27.63
N GLN A 590 -9.13 -23.73 27.69
CA GLN A 590 -9.13 -22.38 28.23
C GLN A 590 -9.27 -21.41 27.08
N ARG A 591 -10.29 -20.54 27.13
CA ARG A 591 -10.46 -19.41 26.19
C ARG A 591 -9.84 -18.18 26.82
N TYR A 592 -9.04 -17.43 26.07
CA TYR A 592 -8.53 -16.13 26.46
C TYR A 592 -9.45 -15.05 25.88
N LYS A 593 -10.04 -14.23 26.74
CA LYS A 593 -10.87 -13.09 26.35
C LYS A 593 -10.05 -11.81 26.17
N GLY A 594 -8.89 -11.74 26.81
CA GLY A 594 -7.98 -10.64 26.70
C GLY A 594 -6.58 -11.00 27.19
N LEU A 595 -5.60 -10.19 26.83
CA LEU A 595 -4.18 -10.33 27.20
C LEU A 595 -3.96 -10.30 28.71
N GLY A 596 -4.83 -9.62 29.45
CA GLY A 596 -4.78 -9.56 30.91
C GLY A 596 -5.08 -10.88 31.62
N GLU A 597 -5.63 -11.88 30.91
CA GLU A 597 -5.87 -13.24 31.44
C GLU A 597 -4.64 -14.14 31.31
N MET A 598 -3.63 -13.74 30.52
CA MET A 598 -2.38 -14.46 30.36
C MET A 598 -1.40 -14.07 31.47
N ASP A 599 -0.76 -15.09 32.06
CA ASP A 599 0.40 -14.82 32.88
C ASP A 599 1.61 -14.40 32.02
N TYR A 600 2.65 -13.88 32.68
CA TYR A 600 3.79 -13.33 31.94
C TYR A 600 4.58 -14.38 31.14
N LYS A 601 4.54 -15.65 31.51
CA LYS A 601 5.19 -16.75 30.78
C LYS A 601 4.38 -17.12 29.55
N GLU A 602 3.06 -17.26 29.71
CA GLU A 602 2.15 -17.52 28.59
C GLU A 602 2.26 -16.41 27.53
N LEU A 603 2.27 -15.14 27.96
CA LEU A 603 2.40 -13.99 27.08
C LEU A 603 3.75 -13.96 26.36
N TRP A 604 4.84 -14.32 27.07
CA TRP A 604 6.15 -14.47 26.47
C TRP A 604 6.16 -15.57 25.40
N GLU A 605 5.78 -16.78 25.78
CA GLU A 605 5.85 -17.96 24.91
C GLU A 605 4.99 -17.86 23.66
N THR A 606 3.85 -17.14 23.72
CA THR A 606 2.89 -17.09 22.61
C THR A 606 2.99 -15.85 21.75
N THR A 607 3.39 -14.69 22.35
CA THR A 607 3.16 -13.38 21.72
C THR A 607 4.42 -12.51 21.67
N MET A 608 5.36 -12.68 22.61
CA MET A 608 6.50 -11.76 22.73
C MET A 608 7.84 -12.38 22.32
N SER A 609 8.03 -13.68 22.51
CA SER A 609 9.29 -14.36 22.16
C SER A 609 9.54 -14.32 20.65
N PRO A 610 10.69 -13.83 20.17
CA PRO A 610 11.03 -13.82 18.75
C PRO A 610 11.00 -15.19 18.08
N GLU A 611 11.19 -16.27 18.85
CA GLU A 611 11.29 -17.65 18.34
C GLU A 611 9.91 -18.29 18.10
N THR A 612 8.89 -17.89 18.85
CA THR A 612 7.59 -18.58 18.88
C THR A 612 6.39 -17.74 18.50
N ARG A 613 6.52 -16.41 18.55
CA ARG A 613 5.44 -15.47 18.24
C ARG A 613 5.11 -15.41 16.75
N THR A 614 3.86 -15.09 16.47
CA THR A 614 3.43 -14.68 15.13
C THR A 614 3.14 -13.19 15.11
N LEU A 615 3.75 -12.47 14.19
CA LEU A 615 3.51 -11.04 13.94
C LEU A 615 3.03 -10.85 12.51
N LEU A 616 1.96 -10.09 12.35
CA LEU A 616 1.48 -9.64 11.05
C LEU A 616 2.09 -8.26 10.76
N GLN A 617 2.93 -8.15 9.73
CA GLN A 617 3.47 -6.86 9.30
C GLN A 617 2.38 -6.03 8.61
N VAL A 618 2.28 -4.77 8.99
CA VAL A 618 1.37 -3.81 8.35
C VAL A 618 2.06 -3.26 7.11
N THR A 619 1.45 -3.44 5.96
CA THR A 619 1.93 -2.92 4.66
C THR A 619 0.99 -1.86 4.13
N LEU A 620 1.50 -0.98 3.29
CA LEU A 620 0.73 0.03 2.58
C LEU A 620 0.92 -0.20 1.08
N ASP A 621 -0.04 -0.88 0.47
CA ASP A 621 0.02 -1.20 -0.95
C ASP A 621 -0.64 -0.12 -1.82
N ASP A 622 -1.68 0.53 -1.31
CA ASP A 622 -2.41 1.62 -1.96
C ASP A 622 -2.81 2.69 -0.93
N ALA A 623 -2.18 3.86 -1.06
CA ALA A 623 -2.42 4.97 -0.14
C ALA A 623 -3.80 5.60 -0.31
N ALA A 624 -4.37 5.60 -1.51
CA ALA A 624 -5.70 6.15 -1.75
C ALA A 624 -6.79 5.24 -1.19
N ALA A 625 -6.67 3.92 -1.40
CA ALA A 625 -7.59 2.94 -0.82
C ALA A 625 -7.51 2.93 0.72
N ALA A 626 -6.30 3.07 1.28
CA ALA A 626 -6.12 3.19 2.72
C ALA A 626 -6.76 4.47 3.28
N ASP A 627 -6.57 5.61 2.60
CA ASP A 627 -7.19 6.89 2.98
C ASP A 627 -8.72 6.80 2.99
N GLU A 628 -9.33 6.22 1.95
CA GLU A 628 -10.77 5.97 1.88
C GLU A 628 -11.25 5.05 3.00
N THR A 629 -10.50 3.99 3.28
CA THR A 629 -10.81 3.03 4.34
C THR A 629 -10.80 3.70 5.71
N PHE A 630 -9.76 4.49 6.04
CA PHE A 630 -9.69 5.22 7.30
C PHE A 630 -10.79 6.30 7.39
N ALA A 631 -11.06 7.03 6.30
CA ALA A 631 -12.15 8.01 6.26
C ALA A 631 -13.52 7.35 6.50
N THR A 632 -13.76 6.18 5.93
CA THR A 632 -15.00 5.40 6.12
C THR A 632 -15.12 4.87 7.54
N LEU A 633 -14.08 4.19 8.05
CA LEU A 633 -14.12 3.54 9.36
C LEU A 633 -14.06 4.54 10.52
N MET A 634 -13.29 5.60 10.38
CA MET A 634 -12.97 6.52 11.47
C MET A 634 -13.56 7.92 11.27
N GLY A 635 -14.09 8.23 10.10
CA GLY A 635 -14.72 9.51 9.76
C GLY A 635 -16.10 9.73 10.42
N GLU A 636 -16.80 10.80 10.03
CA GLU A 636 -18.09 11.20 10.63
C GLU A 636 -19.27 10.35 10.15
N ASP A 637 -19.19 9.74 8.96
CA ASP A 637 -20.30 9.02 8.35
C ASP A 637 -20.54 7.64 8.98
N VAL A 638 -21.62 7.55 9.75
CA VAL A 638 -22.00 6.31 10.43
C VAL A 638 -22.61 5.29 9.45
N GLU A 639 -23.29 5.76 8.41
CA GLU A 639 -23.99 4.88 7.46
C GLU A 639 -22.99 4.14 6.55
N SER A 640 -22.03 4.87 5.98
CA SER A 640 -20.96 4.26 5.17
C SER A 640 -20.15 3.27 5.99
N ARG A 641 -19.84 3.60 7.26
CA ARG A 641 -19.15 2.67 8.17
C ARG A 641 -19.95 1.41 8.42
N ARG A 642 -21.27 1.53 8.67
CA ARG A 642 -22.15 0.38 8.88
C ARG A 642 -22.16 -0.52 7.66
N ASN A 643 -22.34 0.06 6.48
CA ASN A 643 -22.38 -0.67 5.22
C ASN A 643 -21.06 -1.39 4.94
N PHE A 644 -19.92 -0.73 5.19
CA PHE A 644 -18.60 -1.33 5.07
C PHE A 644 -18.44 -2.55 6.01
N ILE A 645 -18.80 -2.39 7.29
CA ILE A 645 -18.70 -3.48 8.28
C ILE A 645 -19.62 -4.64 7.89
N GLN A 646 -20.86 -4.37 7.45
CA GLN A 646 -21.78 -5.43 7.03
C GLN A 646 -21.29 -6.17 5.78
N LYS A 647 -20.76 -5.45 4.79
CA LYS A 647 -20.22 -6.02 3.56
C LYS A 647 -19.03 -6.95 3.85
N ASN A 648 -18.15 -6.56 4.76
CA ASN A 648 -16.90 -7.27 5.07
C ASN A 648 -17.02 -8.18 6.31
N ALA A 649 -18.20 -8.36 6.87
CA ALA A 649 -18.40 -9.17 8.10
C ALA A 649 -17.99 -10.65 7.94
N LYS A 650 -18.11 -11.19 6.73
CA LYS A 650 -17.70 -12.58 6.40
C LYS A 650 -16.18 -12.79 6.42
N ASP A 651 -15.39 -11.72 6.25
CA ASP A 651 -13.92 -11.77 6.17
C ASP A 651 -13.24 -11.62 7.53
N VAL A 652 -14.03 -11.33 8.56
CA VAL A 652 -13.52 -11.14 9.92
C VAL A 652 -12.95 -12.47 10.45
N ARG A 653 -11.65 -12.45 10.73
CA ARG A 653 -10.91 -13.56 11.38
C ARG A 653 -10.42 -13.07 12.73
N PHE A 654 -10.34 -13.97 13.71
CA PHE A 654 -9.76 -13.67 15.03
C PHE A 654 -10.53 -12.63 15.87
N LEU A 655 -11.83 -12.45 15.67
CA LEU A 655 -12.67 -11.62 16.53
C LEU A 655 -13.43 -12.49 17.54
N ASP A 656 -13.30 -12.16 18.82
CA ASP A 656 -14.12 -12.71 19.89
C ASP A 656 -15.43 -11.92 19.98
N ILE A 657 -16.55 -12.54 19.60
CA ILE A 657 -17.89 -11.95 19.63
C ILE A 657 -18.66 -12.44 20.85
#